data_c94afc17a1ca0bd7d4e6d3edb39badcf
#
_entry.id   c94afc17a1ca0bd7d4e6d3edb39badcf
#
_cell.length_a   1.000
_cell.length_b   1.000
_cell.length_c   1.000
_cell.angle_alpha   90.00
_cell.angle_beta   90.00
_cell.angle_gamma   90.00
#
_symmetry.space_group_name_H-M   'P 1'
#
loop_
_entity.id
_entity.type
_entity.pdbx_description
1 polymer ?
#
loop_
_entity_poly.entity_id
_entity_poly.type
_entity_poly.pdbx_seq_one_letter_code
_entity_poly.pdbx_strand_id
1 'polypeptide(L)'
;MSEELLHTIPQSIGKYTYLALGETTIKQLMESGYIPGRAYKGILRKKPDGIVFYQKTVKAIVEYKAPEKLRTEADVKKAIDQEIAVAKALCKILVVTDGQHSYWVNALNGEQICDTKGNPINTVFDSLNVKNVNVLEYLIEEIDMSIDKNTSCIRSYQNVDPTPLATKLWQTIWAATGKSPVKCLYNVVELFIFKFLSDLNVLPQDISFDNVYEKSLISPEDALDFYARNTRDRIKRLFPKGADGTTIINGTIFVDEHGNANLSQSYLFAYSLKHLQEYSEEFGSLTKISKQFKTRLYESFLKQEVEALGQYFTPRVIVQAVIRMAGLDDPTFSYRGKRICDPFCGVGGFLMELLNLNENIMAAFRPDASGKIDEGFVLNGFDKGFEKDDERTIIMAKANMLIYLAEILFQNPTCTQEFAALFNRTFTLFKDNLGTFGYVDAFTDESKQYDYILSNPPYVISGTKIIKEELRKTAKTKGKYTVNAVGLESLGLEWIVNSLKPGGKTFVVIPDGILGRVVPGSKRLRKFILDNCYLDAIVSLPVRAFFANYEHTYIIALTKKDSLSARQDFPVFTYLVSNIGERLTSVKREAIDDNDLPEMIRLFKTYSASKSTAKDYVAPLSRRCKIFSFETFEKGDHWVIDRWWTEEEKIEIGMFEAPHTVTKNELDQAISDFQVSLSEYEAFAEKIEQSISKFTYKSLGDKKLFSLRIGKRKLKNNVVKHSSTDLVPIFSANTTEPFGYISAPNYPASEYNTILWGIDGNFNFSIQRKGRKYIITDHCGAIDILVEDILPGYLLYALQEEKRNNNFDRSFRASLTNIRKFQVRIPINDDGSFNIVEQQRIANDYKELHRLKGHLDEAKEKMDELLLHYTRL
;
A
#
# COMPACT_ATOMS: atom_id res chain seq x y z
N MET A 1 18.40 -39.49 -10.27
CA MET A 1 18.64 -38.58 -9.15
C MET A 1 19.30 -39.34 -8.03
N SER A 2 20.43 -38.89 -7.49
CA SER A 2 21.03 -39.55 -6.34
C SER A 2 20.13 -39.31 -5.11
N GLU A 3 20.13 -40.27 -4.17
CA GLU A 3 19.33 -40.19 -2.93
C GLU A 3 19.58 -38.87 -2.14
N GLU A 4 20.75 -38.27 -2.25
CA GLU A 4 21.20 -37.04 -1.62
C GLU A 4 20.50 -35.78 -2.16
N LEU A 5 20.11 -35.76 -3.44
CA LEU A 5 19.32 -34.67 -4.04
C LEU A 5 17.85 -34.70 -3.61
N LEU A 6 17.33 -35.85 -3.17
CA LEU A 6 15.97 -36.03 -2.69
C LEU A 6 15.71 -35.40 -1.31
N HIS A 7 16.76 -35.12 -0.53
CA HIS A 7 16.66 -34.53 0.81
C HIS A 7 16.85 -33.00 0.81
N THR A 8 17.18 -32.38 -0.30
CA THR A 8 17.38 -30.94 -0.40
C THR A 8 16.08 -30.27 -0.81
N ILE A 9 15.34 -29.76 0.16
CA ILE A 9 14.10 -29.00 -0.11
C ILE A 9 14.51 -27.63 -0.66
N PRO A 10 14.15 -27.28 -1.91
CA PRO A 10 14.38 -25.96 -2.44
C PRO A 10 13.67 -24.91 -1.59
N GLN A 11 14.39 -23.87 -1.18
CA GLN A 11 13.83 -22.73 -0.45
C GLN A 11 13.64 -21.56 -1.40
N SER A 12 12.56 -20.82 -1.26
CA SER A 12 12.29 -19.64 -2.06
C SER A 12 12.86 -18.39 -1.38
N ILE A 13 13.73 -17.66 -2.07
CA ILE A 13 14.15 -16.30 -1.72
C ILE A 13 13.50 -15.37 -2.73
N GLY A 14 12.23 -15.04 -2.52
CA GLY A 14 11.43 -14.32 -3.51
C GLY A 14 11.35 -15.08 -4.84
N LYS A 15 11.83 -14.46 -5.94
CA LYS A 15 11.92 -15.08 -7.26
C LYS A 15 13.07 -16.09 -7.40
N TYR A 16 14.03 -16.07 -6.49
CA TYR A 16 15.18 -16.98 -6.51
C TYR A 16 14.87 -18.28 -5.78
N THR A 17 15.54 -19.34 -6.22
CA THR A 17 15.54 -20.63 -5.51
C THR A 17 16.90 -20.82 -4.85
N TYR A 18 16.90 -21.11 -3.56
CA TYR A 18 18.08 -21.50 -2.81
C TYR A 18 18.06 -23.02 -2.57
N LEU A 19 19.18 -23.67 -2.84
CA LEU A 19 19.43 -25.07 -2.49
C LEU A 19 20.63 -25.14 -1.53
N ALA A 20 20.41 -25.72 -0.35
CA ALA A 20 21.52 -26.20 0.49
C ALA A 20 21.99 -27.52 -0.08
N LEU A 21 23.25 -27.60 -0.46
CA LEU A 21 23.73 -28.68 -1.31
C LEU A 21 24.43 -29.84 -0.56
N GLY A 22 24.93 -29.60 0.67
CA GLY A 22 25.67 -30.58 1.44
C GLY A 22 26.82 -31.23 0.64
N GLU A 23 26.69 -32.48 0.30
CA GLU A 23 27.71 -33.24 -0.45
C GLU A 23 27.56 -33.20 -1.99
N THR A 24 26.61 -32.38 -2.51
CA THR A 24 26.31 -32.33 -3.95
C THR A 24 27.39 -31.60 -4.75
N THR A 25 27.91 -32.21 -5.80
CA THR A 25 28.92 -31.62 -6.67
C THR A 25 28.32 -30.76 -7.79
N ILE A 26 29.12 -29.83 -8.33
CA ILE A 26 28.77 -29.04 -9.52
C ILE A 26 28.41 -29.96 -10.72
N LYS A 27 29.09 -31.12 -10.83
CA LYS A 27 28.78 -32.12 -11.88
C LYS A 27 27.34 -32.65 -11.71
N GLN A 28 26.96 -33.03 -10.50
CA GLN A 28 25.62 -33.55 -10.23
C GLN A 28 24.53 -32.49 -10.48
N LEU A 29 24.76 -31.22 -10.10
CA LEU A 29 23.84 -30.11 -10.41
C LEU A 29 23.62 -29.90 -11.91
N MET A 30 24.69 -30.04 -12.69
CA MET A 30 24.64 -29.97 -14.16
C MET A 30 23.85 -31.13 -14.76
N GLU A 31 24.16 -32.37 -14.32
CA GLU A 31 23.51 -33.60 -14.78
C GLU A 31 22.00 -33.62 -14.41
N SER A 32 21.66 -33.06 -13.25
CA SER A 32 20.27 -32.92 -12.80
C SER A 32 19.52 -31.71 -13.41
N GLY A 33 20.21 -30.93 -14.27
CA GLY A 33 19.58 -29.83 -15.00
C GLY A 33 19.32 -28.54 -14.21
N TYR A 34 19.84 -28.42 -12.97
CA TYR A 34 19.74 -27.20 -12.17
C TYR A 34 20.60 -26.06 -12.72
N ILE A 35 21.73 -26.39 -13.33
CA ILE A 35 22.63 -25.42 -13.99
C ILE A 35 22.87 -25.82 -15.44
N PRO A 36 23.27 -24.86 -16.32
CA PRO A 36 23.48 -25.15 -17.74
C PRO A 36 24.54 -26.20 -17.97
N GLY A 37 24.31 -27.11 -18.94
CA GLY A 37 25.28 -28.09 -19.38
C GLY A 37 26.40 -27.45 -20.22
N ARG A 38 27.45 -26.95 -19.56
CA ARG A 38 28.64 -26.39 -20.21
C ARG A 38 29.92 -26.85 -19.54
N ALA A 39 31.08 -26.62 -20.19
CA ALA A 39 32.35 -27.02 -19.64
C ALA A 39 32.79 -26.16 -18.43
N TYR A 40 32.65 -26.68 -17.25
CA TYR A 40 33.10 -26.05 -15.99
C TYR A 40 34.50 -26.60 -15.63
N LYS A 41 35.56 -26.13 -16.32
CA LYS A 41 36.91 -26.62 -16.13
C LYS A 41 37.40 -26.37 -14.69
N GLY A 42 37.87 -27.45 -14.03
CA GLY A 42 38.49 -27.38 -12.70
C GLY A 42 37.54 -27.35 -11.48
N ILE A 43 36.22 -27.18 -11.68
CA ILE A 43 35.29 -27.07 -10.54
C ILE A 43 34.23 -28.19 -10.47
N LEU A 44 34.20 -29.13 -11.41
CA LEU A 44 33.15 -30.17 -11.48
C LEU A 44 33.04 -31.04 -10.24
N ARG A 45 34.14 -31.22 -9.50
CA ARG A 45 34.19 -32.03 -8.25
C ARG A 45 34.02 -31.18 -7.00
N LYS A 46 33.90 -29.85 -7.13
CA LYS A 46 33.66 -28.93 -6.01
C LYS A 46 32.23 -29.08 -5.49
N LYS A 47 32.08 -28.87 -4.18
CA LYS A 47 30.82 -29.01 -3.43
C LYS A 47 30.61 -27.73 -2.66
N PRO A 48 29.95 -26.70 -3.22
CA PRO A 48 29.57 -25.52 -2.46
C PRO A 48 28.47 -25.87 -1.45
N ASP A 49 28.44 -25.19 -0.32
CA ASP A 49 27.42 -25.45 0.72
C ASP A 49 26.02 -25.04 0.27
N GLY A 50 25.91 -24.00 -0.53
CA GLY A 50 24.61 -23.54 -1.05
C GLY A 50 24.72 -22.80 -2.39
N ILE A 51 23.61 -22.79 -3.12
CA ILE A 51 23.49 -22.12 -4.41
C ILE A 51 22.17 -21.38 -4.51
N VAL A 52 22.23 -20.11 -4.91
CA VAL A 52 21.05 -19.30 -5.28
C VAL A 52 20.98 -19.23 -6.80
N PHE A 53 19.83 -19.54 -7.36
CA PHE A 53 19.65 -19.47 -8.81
C PHE A 53 18.26 -18.97 -9.19
N TYR A 54 18.21 -18.38 -10.37
CA TYR A 54 16.98 -17.99 -11.03
C TYR A 54 16.89 -18.77 -12.35
N GLN A 55 15.84 -19.56 -12.48
CA GLN A 55 15.74 -20.55 -13.56
C GLN A 55 16.97 -21.49 -13.57
N LYS A 56 17.83 -21.42 -14.61
CA LYS A 56 19.08 -22.18 -14.70
C LYS A 56 20.34 -21.31 -14.49
N THR A 57 20.15 -20.03 -14.15
CA THR A 57 21.25 -19.07 -13.99
C THR A 57 21.60 -18.95 -12.53
N VAL A 58 22.82 -19.30 -12.18
CA VAL A 58 23.35 -19.13 -10.82
C VAL A 58 23.52 -17.63 -10.53
N LYS A 59 23.00 -17.16 -9.41
CA LYS A 59 23.08 -15.77 -8.96
C LYS A 59 24.08 -15.57 -7.83
N ALA A 60 24.12 -16.52 -6.87
CA ALA A 60 25.10 -16.49 -5.79
C ALA A 60 25.52 -17.92 -5.40
N ILE A 61 26.75 -18.04 -4.94
CA ILE A 61 27.25 -19.17 -4.17
C ILE A 61 27.28 -18.79 -2.70
N VAL A 62 26.83 -19.69 -1.83
CA VAL A 62 26.82 -19.51 -0.39
C VAL A 62 27.70 -20.55 0.27
N GLU A 63 28.58 -20.12 1.16
CA GLU A 63 29.54 -20.96 1.85
C GLU A 63 29.42 -20.74 3.35
N TYR A 64 29.14 -21.76 4.09
CA TYR A 64 29.01 -21.73 5.55
C TYR A 64 30.36 -22.10 6.22
N LYS A 65 30.77 -21.29 7.18
CA LYS A 65 31.97 -21.51 7.98
C LYS A 65 31.60 -21.43 9.47
N ALA A 66 32.29 -22.26 10.25
CA ALA A 66 32.16 -22.19 11.71
C ALA A 66 32.61 -20.79 12.22
N PRO A 67 31.95 -20.23 13.25
CA PRO A 67 32.26 -18.88 13.74
C PRO A 67 33.73 -18.65 14.07
N GLU A 68 34.44 -19.69 14.52
CA GLU A 68 35.87 -19.63 14.83
C GLU A 68 36.74 -19.34 13.60
N LYS A 69 36.26 -19.66 12.38
CA LYS A 69 36.94 -19.45 11.11
C LYS A 69 36.64 -18.10 10.45
N LEU A 70 35.88 -17.25 11.09
CA LEU A 70 35.51 -15.89 10.61
C LEU A 70 35.80 -14.81 11.65
N ARG A 71 36.66 -15.06 12.64
CA ARG A 71 36.94 -14.15 13.75
C ARG A 71 37.82 -12.95 13.39
N THR A 72 38.72 -13.13 12.43
CA THR A 72 39.64 -12.08 12.00
C THR A 72 39.50 -11.80 10.51
N GLU A 73 39.92 -10.63 10.05
CA GLU A 73 39.93 -10.30 8.62
C GLU A 73 40.76 -11.28 7.79
N ALA A 74 41.84 -11.80 8.37
CA ALA A 74 42.70 -12.81 7.74
C ALA A 74 41.95 -14.16 7.56
N ASP A 75 41.13 -14.55 8.53
CA ASP A 75 40.29 -15.75 8.46
C ASP A 75 39.22 -15.60 7.40
N VAL A 76 38.53 -14.46 7.36
CA VAL A 76 37.55 -14.14 6.34
C VAL A 76 38.14 -14.16 4.95
N LYS A 77 39.32 -13.52 4.75
CA LYS A 77 40.03 -13.53 3.48
C LYS A 77 40.40 -14.97 3.04
N LYS A 78 40.85 -15.78 3.97
CA LYS A 78 41.19 -17.19 3.68
C LYS A 78 39.95 -17.99 3.27
N ALA A 79 38.81 -17.77 3.91
CA ALA A 79 37.55 -18.40 3.56
C ALA A 79 37.06 -17.98 2.16
N ILE A 80 37.21 -16.69 1.82
CA ILE A 80 36.89 -16.17 0.49
C ILE A 80 37.80 -16.81 -0.58
N ASP A 81 39.12 -16.82 -0.37
CA ASP A 81 40.10 -17.34 -1.33
C ASP A 81 39.90 -18.83 -1.65
N GLN A 82 39.30 -19.58 -0.72
CA GLN A 82 39.01 -21.00 -0.91
C GLN A 82 37.87 -21.25 -1.93
N GLU A 83 36.87 -20.39 -1.96
CA GLU A 83 35.62 -20.63 -2.72
C GLU A 83 35.41 -19.67 -3.90
N ILE A 84 36.18 -18.59 -3.98
CA ILE A 84 36.03 -17.57 -5.02
C ILE A 84 36.12 -18.14 -6.43
N ALA A 85 36.94 -19.15 -6.65
CA ALA A 85 37.13 -19.78 -7.95
C ALA A 85 35.86 -20.49 -8.43
N VAL A 86 35.09 -21.09 -7.52
CA VAL A 86 33.81 -21.74 -7.81
C VAL A 86 32.75 -20.66 -8.14
N ALA A 87 32.65 -19.64 -7.30
CA ALA A 87 31.69 -18.55 -7.53
C ALA A 87 31.99 -17.82 -8.86
N LYS A 88 33.24 -17.46 -9.13
CA LYS A 88 33.66 -16.79 -10.37
C LYS A 88 33.32 -17.56 -11.65
N ALA A 89 33.31 -18.88 -11.58
CA ALA A 89 32.97 -19.73 -12.73
C ALA A 89 31.47 -19.82 -12.97
N LEU A 90 30.64 -19.58 -11.96
CA LEU A 90 29.19 -19.76 -12.00
C LEU A 90 28.40 -18.46 -11.98
N CYS A 91 28.83 -17.45 -11.18
CA CYS A 91 28.09 -16.22 -10.93
C CYS A 91 29.01 -15.05 -10.58
N LYS A 92 28.41 -13.92 -10.16
CA LYS A 92 29.14 -12.73 -9.71
C LYS A 92 29.24 -12.60 -8.18
N ILE A 93 28.41 -13.32 -7.42
CA ILE A 93 28.24 -13.13 -5.99
C ILE A 93 28.70 -14.36 -5.23
N LEU A 94 29.61 -14.16 -4.28
CA LEU A 94 29.96 -15.13 -3.26
C LEU A 94 29.50 -14.59 -1.89
N VAL A 95 28.81 -15.40 -1.12
CA VAL A 95 28.44 -15.10 0.26
C VAL A 95 29.17 -16.09 1.17
N VAL A 96 29.98 -15.59 2.10
CA VAL A 96 30.59 -16.39 3.15
C VAL A 96 29.91 -16.02 4.47
N THR A 97 29.35 -17.02 5.16
CA THR A 97 28.53 -16.78 6.35
C THR A 97 28.74 -17.80 7.46
N ASP A 98 28.54 -17.40 8.71
CA ASP A 98 28.43 -18.27 9.88
C ASP A 98 26.97 -18.40 10.39
N GLY A 99 26.02 -17.82 9.66
CA GLY A 99 24.62 -17.73 10.04
C GLY A 99 24.26 -16.53 10.94
N GLN A 100 25.26 -15.84 11.50
CA GLN A 100 25.10 -14.59 12.28
C GLN A 100 25.72 -13.39 11.58
N HIS A 101 26.81 -13.63 10.86
CA HIS A 101 27.53 -12.63 10.06
C HIS A 101 27.63 -13.12 8.62
N SER A 102 27.57 -12.21 7.67
CA SER A 102 27.72 -12.56 6.24
C SER A 102 28.59 -11.54 5.54
N TYR A 103 29.50 -12.06 4.72
CA TYR A 103 30.43 -11.30 3.90
C TYR A 103 30.05 -11.49 2.44
N TRP A 104 29.61 -10.41 1.81
CA TRP A 104 29.21 -10.38 0.41
C TRP A 104 30.39 -9.98 -0.43
N VAL A 105 30.79 -10.82 -1.38
CA VAL A 105 32.01 -10.67 -2.15
C VAL A 105 31.71 -10.70 -3.65
N ASN A 106 32.30 -9.76 -4.37
CA ASN A 106 32.31 -9.75 -5.83
C ASN A 106 33.25 -10.84 -6.33
N ALA A 107 32.70 -11.94 -6.82
CA ALA A 107 33.47 -13.09 -7.28
C ALA A 107 34.36 -12.79 -8.50
N LEU A 108 34.12 -11.68 -9.23
CA LEU A 108 34.87 -11.32 -10.43
C LEU A 108 36.24 -10.71 -10.10
N ASN A 109 36.34 -9.97 -8.96
CA ASN A 109 37.57 -9.27 -8.54
C ASN A 109 38.06 -9.62 -7.12
N GLY A 110 37.25 -10.27 -6.30
CA GLY A 110 37.57 -10.68 -4.94
C GLY A 110 37.38 -9.64 -3.86
N GLU A 111 36.82 -8.49 -4.19
CA GLU A 111 36.57 -7.40 -3.24
C GLU A 111 35.23 -7.59 -2.53
N GLN A 112 35.13 -7.09 -1.29
CA GLN A 112 33.86 -7.05 -0.56
C GLN A 112 32.89 -6.09 -1.24
N ILE A 113 31.63 -6.49 -1.35
CA ILE A 113 30.60 -5.67 -1.96
C ILE A 113 30.17 -4.60 -0.96
N CYS A 114 30.11 -3.35 -1.44
CA CYS A 114 29.74 -2.18 -0.64
C CYS A 114 28.37 -1.63 -1.06
N ASP A 115 27.72 -0.94 -0.13
CA ASP A 115 26.50 -0.17 -0.39
C ASP A 115 26.78 1.06 -1.26
N THR A 116 25.76 1.85 -1.55
CA THR A 116 25.89 3.09 -2.34
C THR A 116 26.75 4.17 -1.70
N LYS A 117 27.08 4.05 -0.40
CA LYS A 117 27.94 4.97 0.36
C LYS A 117 29.36 4.45 0.53
N GLY A 118 29.65 3.27 0.01
CA GLY A 118 30.96 2.63 0.14
C GLY A 118 31.15 1.81 1.41
N ASN A 119 30.11 1.58 2.20
CA ASN A 119 30.19 0.74 3.38
C ASN A 119 29.99 -0.75 2.99
N PRO A 120 30.73 -1.70 3.59
CA PRO A 120 30.52 -3.12 3.36
C PRO A 120 29.09 -3.57 3.67
N ILE A 121 28.52 -4.41 2.81
CA ILE A 121 27.20 -4.99 3.05
C ILE A 121 27.34 -6.07 4.12
N ASN A 122 26.56 -5.92 5.20
CA ASN A 122 26.56 -6.82 6.37
C ASN A 122 25.22 -7.54 6.55
N THR A 123 24.35 -7.51 5.57
CA THR A 123 23.04 -8.22 5.62
C THR A 123 23.28 -9.70 5.78
N VAL A 124 22.74 -10.29 6.84
CA VAL A 124 22.92 -11.71 7.13
C VAL A 124 22.18 -12.56 6.10
N PHE A 125 22.88 -13.50 5.49
CA PHE A 125 22.26 -14.49 4.62
C PHE A 125 21.68 -15.60 5.50
N ASP A 126 20.38 -15.52 5.77
CA ASP A 126 19.62 -16.52 6.50
C ASP A 126 18.43 -16.97 5.65
N SER A 127 18.61 -18.11 4.98
CA SER A 127 17.60 -18.70 4.11
C SER A 127 16.45 -19.35 4.88
N LEU A 128 16.64 -19.63 6.18
CA LEU A 128 15.66 -20.26 7.05
C LEU A 128 14.78 -19.21 7.76
N ASN A 129 15.26 -17.98 7.87
CA ASN A 129 14.51 -16.90 8.48
C ASN A 129 13.66 -16.20 7.42
N VAL A 130 12.39 -16.53 7.39
CA VAL A 130 11.38 -15.95 6.49
C VAL A 130 11.34 -14.41 6.53
N LYS A 131 11.79 -13.81 7.63
CA LYS A 131 11.85 -12.36 7.82
C LYS A 131 12.76 -11.64 6.82
N ASN A 132 13.83 -12.27 6.36
CA ASN A 132 14.84 -11.66 5.48
C ASN A 132 14.68 -11.97 3.99
N VAL A 133 13.72 -12.80 3.60
CA VAL A 133 13.60 -13.27 2.20
C VAL A 133 13.44 -12.12 1.21
N ASN A 134 12.60 -11.13 1.52
CA ASN A 134 12.40 -9.98 0.64
C ASN A 134 13.62 -9.06 0.58
N VAL A 135 14.34 -8.93 1.69
CA VAL A 135 15.60 -8.15 1.76
C VAL A 135 16.68 -8.83 0.93
N LEU A 136 16.79 -10.16 1.04
CA LEU A 136 17.77 -10.93 0.26
C LEU A 136 17.46 -10.94 -1.24
N GLU A 137 16.19 -11.07 -1.62
CA GLU A 137 15.77 -10.97 -3.03
C GLU A 137 16.22 -9.65 -3.64
N TYR A 138 15.87 -8.57 -2.98
CA TYR A 138 16.20 -7.21 -3.41
C TYR A 138 17.72 -7.00 -3.47
N LEU A 139 18.44 -7.41 -2.42
CA LEU A 139 19.88 -7.26 -2.33
C LEU A 139 20.61 -8.02 -3.43
N ILE A 140 20.25 -9.29 -3.68
CA ILE A 140 20.84 -10.11 -4.73
C ILE A 140 20.59 -9.46 -6.11
N GLU A 141 19.41 -8.93 -6.35
CA GLU A 141 19.10 -8.24 -7.59
C GLU A 141 19.91 -6.96 -7.77
N GLU A 142 19.99 -6.11 -6.76
CA GLU A 142 20.79 -4.88 -6.80
C GLU A 142 22.27 -5.15 -7.03
N ILE A 143 22.82 -6.13 -6.31
CA ILE A 143 24.22 -6.53 -6.48
C ILE A 143 24.46 -7.05 -7.90
N ASP A 144 23.65 -8.01 -8.39
CA ASP A 144 23.84 -8.63 -9.70
C ASP A 144 23.80 -7.60 -10.86
N MET A 145 22.97 -6.55 -10.70
CA MET A 145 22.89 -5.45 -11.67
C MET A 145 24.03 -4.43 -11.55
N SER A 146 24.61 -4.27 -10.38
CA SER A 146 25.54 -3.15 -10.09
C SER A 146 27.00 -3.54 -10.25
N ILE A 147 27.39 -4.76 -9.86
CA ILE A 147 28.80 -5.17 -9.82
C ILE A 147 29.30 -5.71 -11.15
N ASP A 148 30.55 -5.38 -11.44
CA ASP A 148 31.32 -5.92 -12.56
C ASP A 148 32.79 -6.12 -12.15
N LYS A 149 33.68 -6.41 -13.11
CA LYS A 149 35.12 -6.62 -12.85
C LYS A 149 35.82 -5.37 -12.26
N ASN A 150 35.27 -4.20 -12.46
CA ASN A 150 35.86 -2.90 -12.13
C ASN A 150 35.21 -2.24 -10.92
N THR A 151 34.02 -2.68 -10.49
CA THR A 151 33.30 -2.09 -9.36
C THR A 151 32.66 -3.16 -8.50
N SER A 152 32.86 -3.02 -7.19
CA SER A 152 32.25 -3.84 -6.14
C SER A 152 31.22 -3.07 -5.29
N CYS A 153 30.93 -1.79 -5.62
CA CYS A 153 29.90 -1.04 -4.94
C CYS A 153 28.58 -1.15 -5.69
N ILE A 154 27.51 -1.29 -4.93
CA ILE A 154 26.15 -1.13 -5.48
C ILE A 154 26.08 0.25 -6.09
N ARG A 155 25.84 0.32 -7.36
CA ARG A 155 25.52 1.58 -8.01
C ARG A 155 24.16 2.00 -7.53
N SER A 156 24.01 3.23 -7.06
CA SER A 156 22.73 3.86 -6.87
C SER A 156 22.04 3.96 -8.23
N TYR A 157 21.43 2.87 -8.68
CA TYR A 157 20.23 3.03 -9.47
C TYR A 157 19.24 3.59 -8.45
N GLN A 158 19.12 4.90 -8.44
CA GLN A 158 18.12 5.55 -7.62
C GLN A 158 16.82 4.85 -7.99
N ASN A 159 16.23 4.16 -7.02
CA ASN A 159 14.86 3.68 -7.13
C ASN A 159 14.01 4.94 -7.19
N VAL A 160 13.90 5.46 -8.40
CA VAL A 160 13.23 6.70 -8.69
C VAL A 160 11.76 6.45 -8.39
N ASP A 161 11.32 6.93 -7.22
CA ASP A 161 9.90 6.91 -6.88
C ASP A 161 9.21 8.09 -7.58
N PRO A 162 8.43 7.86 -8.65
CA PRO A 162 7.72 8.90 -9.34
C PRO A 162 6.48 9.39 -8.58
N THR A 163 6.14 8.79 -7.44
CA THR A 163 4.96 9.14 -6.65
C THR A 163 4.95 10.60 -6.22
N PRO A 164 6.05 11.20 -5.72
CA PRO A 164 6.09 12.63 -5.37
C PRO A 164 5.85 13.53 -6.58
N LEU A 165 6.44 13.21 -7.74
CA LEU A 165 6.22 13.93 -8.99
C LEU A 165 4.76 13.86 -9.41
N ALA A 166 4.20 12.67 -9.41
CA ALA A 166 2.81 12.44 -9.77
C ALA A 166 1.83 13.19 -8.87
N THR A 167 2.06 13.15 -7.56
CA THR A 167 1.28 13.90 -6.57
C THR A 167 1.39 15.40 -6.78
N LYS A 168 2.60 15.91 -7.04
CA LYS A 168 2.85 17.32 -7.31
C LYS A 168 2.14 17.79 -8.59
N LEU A 169 2.24 17.03 -9.68
CA LEU A 169 1.55 17.33 -10.94
C LEU A 169 0.03 17.33 -10.74
N TRP A 170 -0.51 16.32 -10.07
CA TRP A 170 -1.94 16.22 -9.82
C TRP A 170 -2.46 17.41 -8.98
N GLN A 171 -1.78 17.73 -7.88
CA GLN A 171 -2.13 18.88 -7.03
C GLN A 171 -2.05 20.21 -7.79
N THR A 172 -1.04 20.37 -8.64
CA THR A 172 -0.86 21.57 -9.46
C THR A 172 -2.01 21.75 -10.44
N ILE A 173 -2.36 20.68 -11.18
CA ILE A 173 -3.46 20.70 -12.15
C ILE A 173 -4.81 20.91 -11.45
N TRP A 174 -5.04 20.22 -10.34
CA TRP A 174 -6.28 20.35 -9.57
C TRP A 174 -6.46 21.75 -8.98
N ALA A 175 -5.42 22.29 -8.34
CA ALA A 175 -5.46 23.63 -7.74
C ALA A 175 -5.67 24.73 -8.78
N ALA A 176 -5.06 24.60 -9.97
CA ALA A 176 -5.16 25.60 -11.03
C ALA A 176 -6.50 25.55 -11.78
N THR A 177 -7.10 24.37 -11.92
CA THR A 177 -8.27 24.18 -12.80
C THR A 177 -9.59 24.01 -12.06
N GLY A 178 -9.57 23.54 -10.81
CA GLY A 178 -10.77 23.16 -10.05
C GLY A 178 -11.59 22.05 -10.72
N LYS A 179 -11.02 21.29 -11.67
CA LYS A 179 -11.70 20.19 -12.35
C LYS A 179 -11.83 18.99 -11.42
N SER A 180 -12.67 18.01 -11.79
CA SER A 180 -12.81 16.79 -11.00
C SER A 180 -11.48 16.08 -10.86
N PRO A 181 -11.25 15.40 -9.73
CA PRO A 181 -10.02 14.63 -9.48
C PRO A 181 -9.68 13.67 -10.61
N VAL A 182 -10.67 13.00 -11.19
CA VAL A 182 -10.52 12.06 -12.31
C VAL A 182 -9.98 12.73 -13.57
N LYS A 183 -10.53 13.93 -13.92
CA LYS A 183 -10.04 14.68 -15.09
C LYS A 183 -8.58 15.12 -14.90
N CYS A 184 -8.22 15.54 -13.68
CA CYS A 184 -6.84 15.88 -13.37
C CYS A 184 -5.92 14.66 -13.54
N LEU A 185 -6.35 13.50 -13.05
CA LEU A 185 -5.62 12.24 -13.16
C LEU A 185 -5.33 11.85 -14.61
N TYR A 186 -6.32 11.90 -15.51
CA TYR A 186 -6.10 11.59 -16.94
C TYR A 186 -5.02 12.47 -17.56
N ASN A 187 -4.95 13.74 -17.20
CA ASN A 187 -3.94 14.64 -17.74
C ASN A 187 -2.55 14.37 -17.16
N VAL A 188 -2.44 14.01 -15.88
CA VAL A 188 -1.16 13.57 -15.28
C VAL A 188 -0.66 12.29 -15.95
N VAL A 189 -1.53 11.29 -16.10
CA VAL A 189 -1.18 10.03 -16.79
C VAL A 189 -0.75 10.28 -18.24
N GLU A 190 -1.46 11.16 -18.95
CA GLU A 190 -1.12 11.52 -20.34
C GLU A 190 0.26 12.19 -20.42
N LEU A 191 0.58 13.15 -19.55
CA LEU A 191 1.88 13.81 -19.52
C LEU A 191 3.01 12.83 -19.14
N PHE A 192 2.73 11.93 -18.21
CA PHE A 192 3.67 10.89 -17.83
C PHE A 192 3.94 9.92 -19.00
N ILE A 193 2.90 9.47 -19.69
CA ILE A 193 3.04 8.59 -20.88
C ILE A 193 3.78 9.33 -22.00
N PHE A 194 3.49 10.61 -22.22
CA PHE A 194 4.22 11.41 -23.21
C PHE A 194 5.73 11.43 -22.92
N LYS A 195 6.13 11.78 -21.69
CA LYS A 195 7.53 11.77 -21.27
C LYS A 195 8.12 10.36 -21.39
N PHE A 196 7.39 9.35 -20.96
CA PHE A 196 7.84 7.96 -20.96
C PHE A 196 8.07 7.42 -22.40
N LEU A 197 7.16 7.69 -23.33
CA LEU A 197 7.34 7.32 -24.76
C LEU A 197 8.49 8.06 -25.43
N SER A 198 8.74 9.32 -25.04
CA SER A 198 9.91 10.08 -25.47
C SER A 198 11.19 9.45 -24.94
N ASP A 199 11.25 9.12 -23.65
CA ASP A 199 12.40 8.47 -23.01
C ASP A 199 12.69 7.05 -23.60
N LEU A 200 11.67 6.37 -24.09
CA LEU A 200 11.79 5.10 -24.82
C LEU A 200 12.22 5.24 -26.29
N ASN A 201 12.47 6.46 -26.76
CA ASN A 201 12.75 6.75 -28.18
C ASN A 201 11.67 6.24 -29.17
N VAL A 202 10.42 6.11 -28.71
CA VAL A 202 9.27 5.75 -29.55
C VAL A 202 8.78 6.93 -30.38
N LEU A 203 8.98 8.15 -29.82
CA LEU A 203 8.65 9.39 -30.50
C LEU A 203 9.89 9.92 -31.24
N PRO A 204 9.75 10.36 -32.52
CA PRO A 204 10.80 11.10 -33.23
C PRO A 204 11.24 12.34 -32.47
N GLN A 205 12.49 12.77 -32.69
CA GLN A 205 13.10 13.85 -31.93
C GLN A 205 12.36 15.20 -32.10
N ASP A 206 11.81 15.46 -33.27
CA ASP A 206 11.05 16.68 -33.58
C ASP A 206 9.74 16.80 -32.81
N ILE A 207 9.17 15.70 -32.30
CA ILE A 207 7.98 15.67 -31.47
C ILE A 207 8.25 15.06 -30.08
N SER A 208 9.53 14.98 -29.69
CA SER A 208 9.96 14.47 -28.38
C SER A 208 9.55 15.41 -27.24
N PHE A 209 9.65 14.90 -26.02
CA PHE A 209 9.41 15.70 -24.82
C PHE A 209 10.35 16.92 -24.74
N ASP A 210 11.65 16.72 -25.03
CA ASP A 210 12.64 17.78 -24.93
C ASP A 210 12.33 18.92 -25.92
N ASN A 211 11.97 18.60 -27.16
CA ASN A 211 11.57 19.60 -28.15
C ASN A 211 10.32 20.39 -27.72
N VAL A 212 9.29 19.72 -27.21
CA VAL A 212 8.06 20.40 -26.73
C VAL A 212 8.38 21.24 -25.49
N TYR A 213 9.24 20.77 -24.60
CA TYR A 213 9.68 21.53 -23.44
C TYR A 213 10.46 22.78 -23.83
N GLU A 214 11.43 22.68 -24.73
CA GLU A 214 12.18 23.84 -25.24
C GLU A 214 11.26 24.89 -25.88
N LYS A 215 10.27 24.45 -26.68
CA LYS A 215 9.24 25.34 -27.23
C LYS A 215 8.46 26.04 -26.10
N SER A 216 8.15 25.33 -25.01
CA SER A 216 7.37 25.88 -23.90
C SER A 216 8.12 26.97 -23.12
N LEU A 217 9.44 27.02 -23.20
CA LEU A 217 10.26 28.08 -22.62
C LEU A 217 10.20 29.37 -23.44
N ILE A 218 9.88 29.27 -24.73
CA ILE A 218 9.79 30.41 -25.65
C ILE A 218 8.33 30.92 -25.69
N SER A 219 7.38 30.04 -25.99
CA SER A 219 5.95 30.34 -26.07
C SER A 219 5.14 29.17 -25.54
N PRO A 220 4.56 29.25 -24.34
CA PRO A 220 3.67 28.23 -23.81
C PRO A 220 2.49 27.87 -24.72
N GLU A 221 1.90 28.87 -25.40
CA GLU A 221 0.75 28.68 -26.27
C GLU A 221 1.15 27.90 -27.54
N ASP A 222 2.25 28.27 -28.19
CA ASP A 222 2.75 27.54 -29.38
C ASP A 222 3.17 26.11 -29.03
N ALA A 223 3.76 25.91 -27.85
CA ALA A 223 4.15 24.58 -27.38
C ALA A 223 2.91 23.67 -27.14
N LEU A 224 1.85 24.22 -26.55
CA LEU A 224 0.62 23.44 -26.34
C LEU A 224 -0.11 23.13 -27.64
N ASP A 225 -0.19 24.09 -28.55
CA ASP A 225 -0.78 23.87 -29.88
C ASP A 225 0.04 22.84 -30.68
N PHE A 226 1.36 22.95 -30.62
CA PHE A 226 2.27 21.99 -31.24
C PHE A 226 2.09 20.57 -30.65
N TYR A 227 2.04 20.47 -29.29
CA TYR A 227 1.77 19.21 -28.61
C TYR A 227 0.46 18.59 -29.09
N ALA A 228 -0.63 19.37 -29.11
CA ALA A 228 -1.95 18.89 -29.49
C ALA A 228 -1.99 18.33 -30.91
N ARG A 229 -1.46 19.08 -31.87
CA ARG A 229 -1.56 18.76 -33.32
C ARG A 229 -0.54 17.74 -33.79
N ASN A 230 0.66 17.72 -33.22
CA ASN A 230 1.76 16.89 -33.74
C ASN A 230 2.07 15.72 -32.80
N THR A 231 2.41 15.98 -31.55
CA THR A 231 2.85 14.96 -30.61
C THR A 231 1.71 14.04 -30.16
N ARG A 232 0.63 14.66 -29.63
CA ARG A 232 -0.53 13.91 -29.12
C ARG A 232 -1.25 13.13 -30.21
N ASP A 233 -1.40 13.73 -31.38
CA ASP A 233 -1.99 13.06 -32.54
C ASP A 233 -1.13 11.85 -32.98
N ARG A 234 0.20 11.98 -32.97
CA ARG A 234 1.11 10.87 -33.23
C ARG A 234 0.96 9.77 -32.21
N ILE A 235 0.88 10.07 -30.91
CA ILE A 235 0.67 9.07 -29.87
C ILE A 235 -0.67 8.36 -30.07
N LYS A 236 -1.75 9.06 -30.41
CA LYS A 236 -3.05 8.46 -30.71
C LYS A 236 -3.04 7.53 -31.91
N ARG A 237 -2.23 7.82 -32.93
CA ARG A 237 -2.04 6.92 -34.09
C ARG A 237 -1.22 5.68 -33.73
N LEU A 238 -0.25 5.82 -32.85
CA LEU A 238 0.54 4.69 -32.35
C LEU A 238 -0.27 3.77 -31.42
N PHE A 239 -1.17 4.36 -30.63
CA PHE A 239 -2.05 3.67 -29.67
C PHE A 239 -3.52 4.00 -29.97
N PRO A 240 -4.09 3.42 -31.05
CA PRO A 240 -5.49 3.67 -31.41
C PRO A 240 -6.45 3.15 -30.34
N LYS A 241 -7.64 3.74 -30.31
CA LYS A 241 -8.73 3.27 -29.43
C LYS A 241 -9.05 1.81 -29.71
N GLY A 242 -9.25 1.05 -28.65
CA GLY A 242 -9.80 -0.30 -28.72
C GLY A 242 -11.26 -0.32 -29.13
N ALA A 243 -11.81 -1.51 -29.36
CA ALA A 243 -13.24 -1.70 -29.63
C ALA A 243 -14.13 -1.18 -28.49
N ASP A 244 -13.61 -1.14 -27.27
CA ASP A 244 -14.22 -0.55 -26.09
C ASP A 244 -14.16 1.00 -26.07
N GLY A 245 -13.53 1.63 -27.05
CA GLY A 245 -13.35 3.08 -27.15
C GLY A 245 -12.27 3.67 -26.24
N THR A 246 -11.55 2.84 -25.47
CA THR A 246 -10.50 3.32 -24.56
C THR A 246 -9.12 3.33 -25.24
N THR A 247 -8.25 4.22 -24.79
CA THR A 247 -6.84 4.36 -25.21
C THR A 247 -5.97 4.70 -23.99
N ILE A 248 -4.65 4.68 -24.15
CA ILE A 248 -3.71 5.01 -23.06
C ILE A 248 -3.66 6.49 -22.71
N ILE A 249 -4.18 7.40 -23.56
CA ILE A 249 -4.23 8.86 -23.32
C ILE A 249 -5.64 9.40 -23.49
N ASN A 250 -6.16 10.11 -22.47
CA ASN A 250 -7.54 10.57 -22.40
C ASN A 250 -7.70 11.92 -21.67
N GLY A 251 -6.61 12.69 -21.52
CA GLY A 251 -6.67 14.02 -20.89
C GLY A 251 -7.52 14.99 -21.70
N THR A 252 -8.32 15.82 -21.04
CA THR A 252 -9.20 16.82 -21.65
C THR A 252 -9.02 18.23 -21.09
N ILE A 253 -8.01 18.45 -20.26
CA ILE A 253 -7.70 19.78 -19.70
C ILE A 253 -6.83 20.58 -20.66
N PHE A 254 -5.75 20.00 -21.13
CA PHE A 254 -4.82 20.67 -22.04
C PHE A 254 -5.27 20.62 -23.49
N VAL A 255 -5.89 19.52 -23.90
CA VAL A 255 -6.42 19.31 -25.24
C VAL A 255 -7.84 18.82 -25.13
N ASP A 256 -8.76 19.42 -25.85
CA ASP A 256 -10.18 19.09 -25.80
C ASP A 256 -10.49 17.72 -26.46
N GLU A 257 -11.76 17.32 -26.40
CA GLU A 257 -12.23 16.04 -26.97
C GLU A 257 -12.09 16.00 -28.51
N HIS A 258 -12.06 17.17 -29.16
CA HIS A 258 -11.89 17.33 -30.61
C HIS A 258 -10.41 17.38 -31.06
N GLY A 259 -9.48 17.40 -30.11
CA GLY A 259 -8.05 17.47 -30.39
C GLY A 259 -7.48 18.89 -30.46
N ASN A 260 -8.25 19.93 -30.13
CA ASN A 260 -7.79 21.29 -30.13
C ASN A 260 -7.08 21.66 -28.82
N ALA A 261 -6.02 22.43 -28.90
CA ALA A 261 -5.32 22.96 -27.73
C ALA A 261 -6.20 23.91 -26.92
N ASN A 262 -6.27 23.74 -25.61
CA ASN A 262 -6.88 24.68 -24.72
C ASN A 262 -5.86 25.74 -24.28
N LEU A 263 -5.70 26.77 -25.11
CA LEU A 263 -4.66 27.79 -24.93
C LEU A 263 -4.74 28.51 -23.57
N SER A 264 -5.92 28.56 -22.93
CA SER A 264 -6.05 29.11 -21.57
C SER A 264 -5.26 28.32 -20.51
N GLN A 265 -4.86 27.09 -20.81
CA GLN A 265 -4.08 26.22 -19.95
C GLN A 265 -2.61 26.10 -20.36
N SER A 266 -2.14 26.92 -21.30
CA SER A 266 -0.77 26.84 -21.85
C SER A 266 0.33 27.01 -20.79
N TYR A 267 0.17 27.97 -19.89
CA TYR A 267 1.11 28.18 -18.78
C TYR A 267 1.12 27.02 -17.78
N LEU A 268 -0.05 26.43 -17.49
CA LEU A 268 -0.15 25.24 -16.64
C LEU A 268 0.52 24.03 -17.29
N PHE A 269 0.35 23.88 -18.62
CA PHE A 269 1.01 22.86 -19.40
C PHE A 269 2.53 22.99 -19.33
N ALA A 270 3.07 24.17 -19.65
CA ALA A 270 4.50 24.47 -19.58
C ALA A 270 5.08 24.23 -18.17
N TYR A 271 4.36 24.65 -17.14
CA TYR A 271 4.75 24.41 -15.75
C TYR A 271 4.77 22.91 -15.38
N SER A 272 3.82 22.14 -15.92
CA SER A 272 3.79 20.68 -15.74
C SER A 272 4.95 19.98 -16.43
N LEU A 273 5.31 20.42 -17.66
CA LEU A 273 6.50 19.92 -18.36
C LEU A 273 7.79 20.25 -17.61
N LYS A 274 7.88 21.46 -17.04
CA LYS A 274 9.03 21.86 -16.22
C LYS A 274 9.23 20.90 -15.03
N HIS A 275 8.18 20.49 -14.34
CA HIS A 275 8.30 19.53 -13.24
C HIS A 275 8.77 18.15 -13.68
N LEU A 276 8.33 17.69 -14.86
CA LEU A 276 8.83 16.45 -15.44
C LEU A 276 10.29 16.54 -15.83
N GLN A 277 10.73 17.70 -16.33
CA GLN A 277 12.12 17.95 -16.70
C GLN A 277 13.02 18.01 -15.47
N GLU A 278 12.66 18.84 -14.47
CA GLU A 278 13.38 18.93 -13.19
C GLU A 278 13.59 17.55 -12.55
N TYR A 279 12.53 16.72 -12.56
CA TYR A 279 12.60 15.37 -12.06
C TYR A 279 13.56 14.48 -12.85
N SER A 280 13.55 14.59 -14.18
CA SER A 280 14.48 13.85 -15.04
C SER A 280 15.93 14.27 -14.87
N GLU A 281 16.19 15.55 -14.60
CA GLU A 281 17.53 16.08 -14.33
C GLU A 281 18.06 15.57 -12.97
N GLU A 282 17.19 15.48 -11.98
CA GLU A 282 17.56 15.02 -10.63
C GLU A 282 17.71 13.49 -10.56
N PHE A 283 16.78 12.74 -11.16
CA PHE A 283 16.65 11.28 -10.96
C PHE A 283 16.90 10.44 -12.24
N GLY A 284 17.04 11.08 -13.38
CA GLY A 284 17.25 10.42 -14.67
C GLY A 284 15.94 10.06 -15.40
N SER A 285 16.07 9.30 -16.49
CA SER A 285 14.96 8.90 -17.36
C SER A 285 13.91 8.07 -16.64
N LEU A 286 12.63 8.29 -16.96
CA LEU A 286 11.51 7.50 -16.46
C LEU A 286 11.59 6.01 -16.84
N THR A 287 12.38 5.64 -17.84
CA THR A 287 12.62 4.23 -18.22
C THR A 287 13.36 3.44 -17.15
N LYS A 288 14.15 4.13 -16.31
CA LYS A 288 14.91 3.54 -15.20
C LYS A 288 14.08 3.28 -13.94
N ILE A 289 12.80 3.63 -13.94
CA ILE A 289 11.89 3.37 -12.84
C ILE A 289 11.84 1.87 -12.58
N SER A 290 12.08 1.45 -11.33
CA SER A 290 12.02 0.06 -10.95
C SER A 290 10.62 -0.54 -11.15
N LYS A 291 10.55 -1.84 -11.43
CA LYS A 291 9.26 -2.54 -11.60
C LYS A 291 8.35 -2.38 -10.37
N GLN A 292 8.92 -2.29 -9.16
CA GLN A 292 8.17 -2.10 -7.92
C GLN A 292 7.48 -0.74 -7.82
N PHE A 293 8.13 0.32 -8.30
CA PHE A 293 7.55 1.67 -8.27
C PHE A 293 6.54 1.91 -9.38
N LYS A 294 6.65 1.18 -10.50
CA LYS A 294 5.69 1.28 -11.60
C LYS A 294 4.26 1.00 -11.16
N THR A 295 4.05 0.00 -10.32
CA THR A 295 2.72 -0.33 -9.78
C THR A 295 2.28 0.68 -8.72
N ARG A 296 3.19 1.13 -7.85
CA ARG A 296 2.89 2.13 -6.81
C ARG A 296 2.47 3.48 -7.38
N LEU A 297 2.98 3.85 -8.55
CA LEU A 297 2.58 5.09 -9.22
C LEU A 297 1.05 5.14 -9.42
N TYR A 298 0.48 4.08 -9.97
CA TYR A 298 -0.97 4.01 -10.22
C TYR A 298 -1.78 3.85 -8.94
N GLU A 299 -1.29 3.08 -7.99
CA GLU A 299 -1.91 2.98 -6.66
C GLU A 299 -1.96 4.34 -5.95
N SER A 300 -0.90 5.17 -6.07
CA SER A 300 -0.86 6.49 -5.45
C SER A 300 -1.82 7.49 -6.08
N PHE A 301 -2.00 7.42 -7.39
CA PHE A 301 -3.00 8.23 -8.09
C PHE A 301 -4.42 7.90 -7.66
N LEU A 302 -4.69 6.62 -7.42
CA LEU A 302 -6.01 6.13 -7.08
C LEU A 302 -6.33 6.27 -5.59
N LYS A 303 -5.33 6.29 -4.70
CA LYS A 303 -5.53 6.44 -3.25
C LYS A 303 -6.33 7.66 -2.84
N GLN A 304 -6.15 8.78 -3.52
CA GLN A 304 -6.87 10.01 -3.17
C GLN A 304 -8.37 9.96 -3.52
N GLU A 305 -8.79 8.99 -4.35
CA GLU A 305 -10.19 8.79 -4.75
C GLU A 305 -10.82 7.53 -4.15
N VAL A 306 -10.00 6.52 -3.80
CA VAL A 306 -10.46 5.22 -3.28
C VAL A 306 -11.26 5.37 -1.98
N GLU A 307 -10.88 6.33 -1.13
CA GLU A 307 -11.66 6.66 0.08
C GLU A 307 -13.09 7.13 -0.24
N ALA A 308 -13.31 7.70 -1.42
CA ALA A 308 -14.62 8.23 -1.85
C ALA A 308 -15.50 7.21 -2.58
N LEU A 309 -14.93 6.16 -3.19
CA LEU A 309 -15.62 5.28 -4.15
C LEU A 309 -15.71 3.80 -3.74
N GLY A 310 -15.11 3.39 -2.61
CA GLY A 310 -15.19 2.01 -2.12
C GLY A 310 -14.58 0.96 -3.06
N GLN A 311 -13.70 1.34 -3.98
CA GLN A 311 -12.94 0.42 -4.82
C GLN A 311 -11.68 -0.04 -4.10
N TYR A 312 -11.54 -1.36 -3.89
CA TYR A 312 -10.46 -1.95 -3.11
C TYR A 312 -9.37 -2.50 -4.02
N PHE A 313 -8.16 -1.89 -3.95
CA PHE A 313 -6.99 -2.48 -4.60
C PHE A 313 -6.46 -3.62 -3.75
N THR A 314 -6.27 -4.77 -4.37
CA THR A 314 -5.63 -5.91 -3.72
C THR A 314 -4.16 -5.58 -3.46
N PRO A 315 -3.68 -5.65 -2.20
CA PRO A 315 -2.28 -5.46 -1.90
C PRO A 315 -1.38 -6.32 -2.78
N ARG A 316 -0.30 -5.75 -3.28
CA ARG A 316 0.61 -6.43 -4.19
C ARG A 316 1.15 -7.75 -3.63
N VAL A 317 1.47 -7.77 -2.34
CA VAL A 317 1.94 -8.98 -1.64
C VAL A 317 0.90 -10.10 -1.68
N ILE A 318 -0.39 -9.78 -1.59
CA ILE A 318 -1.50 -10.75 -1.72
C ILE A 318 -1.64 -11.21 -3.17
N VAL A 319 -1.55 -10.30 -4.15
CA VAL A 319 -1.57 -10.65 -5.58
C VAL A 319 -0.44 -11.63 -5.88
N GLN A 320 0.77 -11.35 -5.43
CA GLN A 320 1.93 -12.24 -5.60
C GLN A 320 1.73 -13.59 -4.91
N ALA A 321 1.15 -13.60 -3.71
CA ALA A 321 0.85 -14.85 -3.00
C ALA A 321 -0.14 -15.72 -3.80
N VAL A 322 -1.20 -15.12 -4.34
CA VAL A 322 -2.18 -15.81 -5.19
C VAL A 322 -1.54 -16.41 -6.45
N ILE A 323 -0.70 -15.65 -7.15
CA ILE A 323 0.00 -16.13 -8.36
C ILE A 323 0.93 -17.30 -8.01
N ARG A 324 1.66 -17.22 -6.89
CA ARG A 324 2.54 -18.27 -6.41
C ARG A 324 1.79 -19.52 -5.93
N MET A 325 0.64 -19.35 -5.28
CA MET A 325 -0.25 -20.47 -4.96
C MET A 325 -0.75 -21.16 -6.24
N ALA A 326 -1.08 -20.40 -7.27
CA ALA A 326 -1.51 -20.95 -8.55
C ALA A 326 -0.38 -21.68 -9.31
N GLY A 327 0.90 -21.52 -8.89
CA GLY A 327 2.06 -22.08 -9.56
C GLY A 327 2.40 -21.38 -10.88
N LEU A 328 1.86 -20.19 -11.09
CA LEU A 328 2.08 -19.42 -12.34
C LEU A 328 3.41 -18.67 -12.33
N ASP A 329 4.08 -18.57 -11.18
CA ASP A 329 5.43 -18.05 -11.02
C ASP A 329 6.53 -19.06 -11.41
N ASP A 330 6.17 -20.34 -11.55
CA ASP A 330 7.11 -21.41 -11.85
C ASP A 330 7.70 -21.24 -13.28
N PRO A 331 9.02 -21.15 -13.43
CA PRO A 331 9.66 -21.07 -14.74
C PRO A 331 9.33 -22.23 -15.68
N THR A 332 8.95 -23.39 -15.12
CA THR A 332 8.57 -24.59 -15.89
C THR A 332 7.09 -24.58 -16.29
N PHE A 333 6.32 -23.58 -15.84
CA PHE A 333 4.90 -23.48 -16.18
C PHE A 333 4.69 -23.40 -17.68
N SER A 334 3.93 -24.35 -18.22
CA SER A 334 3.57 -24.41 -19.64
C SER A 334 2.41 -23.46 -19.92
N TYR A 335 2.69 -22.23 -20.34
CA TYR A 335 1.68 -21.21 -20.63
C TYR A 335 1.04 -21.33 -22.01
N ARG A 336 1.69 -22.00 -22.98
CA ARG A 336 1.17 -22.11 -24.36
C ARG A 336 -0.19 -22.78 -24.41
N GLY A 337 -1.10 -22.20 -25.15
CA GLY A 337 -2.50 -22.64 -25.25
C GLY A 337 -3.37 -22.39 -24.03
N LYS A 338 -2.84 -21.79 -22.96
CA LYS A 338 -3.58 -21.46 -21.75
C LYS A 338 -4.38 -20.18 -21.90
N ARG A 339 -5.47 -20.10 -21.15
CA ARG A 339 -6.31 -18.92 -21.04
C ARG A 339 -6.36 -18.48 -19.57
N ILE A 340 -5.91 -17.28 -19.30
CA ILE A 340 -5.81 -16.69 -17.95
C ILE A 340 -6.67 -15.43 -17.92
N CYS A 341 -7.48 -15.26 -16.88
CA CYS A 341 -8.42 -14.15 -16.76
C CYS A 341 -8.42 -13.52 -15.36
N ASP A 342 -8.60 -12.20 -15.34
CA ASP A 342 -9.10 -11.45 -14.20
C ASP A 342 -10.38 -10.73 -14.61
N PRO A 343 -11.57 -11.24 -14.24
CA PRO A 343 -12.86 -10.68 -14.67
C PRO A 343 -13.23 -9.36 -13.98
N PHE A 344 -12.46 -8.91 -12.99
CA PHE A 344 -12.65 -7.65 -12.27
C PHE A 344 -11.29 -6.98 -12.05
N CYS A 345 -10.58 -6.77 -13.16
CA CYS A 345 -9.14 -6.53 -13.15
C CYS A 345 -8.72 -5.16 -12.60
N GLY A 346 -9.62 -4.19 -12.49
CA GLY A 346 -9.27 -2.83 -12.10
C GLY A 346 -8.12 -2.30 -12.97
N VAL A 347 -6.99 -1.96 -12.34
CA VAL A 347 -5.78 -1.49 -13.04
C VAL A 347 -4.87 -2.62 -13.53
N GLY A 348 -5.34 -3.85 -13.56
CA GLY A 348 -4.63 -5.00 -14.07
C GLY A 348 -3.65 -5.66 -13.11
N GLY A 349 -3.84 -5.48 -11.80
CA GLY A 349 -2.87 -5.92 -10.78
C GLY A 349 -2.44 -7.37 -10.89
N PHE A 350 -3.36 -8.34 -10.95
CA PHE A 350 -3.04 -9.77 -11.07
C PHE A 350 -2.31 -10.09 -12.38
N LEU A 351 -2.74 -9.51 -13.47
CA LEU A 351 -2.15 -9.80 -14.79
C LEU A 351 -0.75 -9.20 -14.92
N MET A 352 -0.53 -8.00 -14.39
CA MET A 352 0.77 -7.34 -14.45
C MET A 352 1.78 -8.01 -13.51
N GLU A 353 1.37 -8.41 -12.31
CA GLU A 353 2.26 -9.16 -11.42
C GLU A 353 2.60 -10.55 -11.95
N LEU A 354 1.71 -11.20 -12.70
CA LEU A 354 2.03 -12.43 -13.42
C LEU A 354 3.21 -12.22 -14.39
N LEU A 355 3.18 -11.11 -15.16
CA LEU A 355 4.27 -10.77 -16.07
C LEU A 355 5.57 -10.46 -15.32
N ASN A 356 5.45 -9.88 -14.11
CA ASN A 356 6.61 -9.59 -13.29
C ASN A 356 7.26 -10.83 -12.67
N LEU A 357 6.44 -11.82 -12.29
CA LEU A 357 6.90 -13.03 -11.59
C LEU A 357 7.34 -14.16 -12.52
N ASN A 358 6.92 -14.15 -13.79
CA ASN A 358 7.28 -15.19 -14.76
C ASN A 358 7.89 -14.59 -16.03
N GLU A 359 9.23 -14.65 -16.13
CA GLU A 359 9.98 -14.10 -17.26
C GLU A 359 9.69 -14.83 -18.59
N ASN A 360 9.30 -16.11 -18.56
CA ASN A 360 8.94 -16.84 -19.77
C ASN A 360 7.62 -16.31 -20.34
N ILE A 361 6.65 -15.98 -19.47
CA ILE A 361 5.42 -15.32 -19.89
C ILE A 361 5.74 -13.91 -20.41
N MET A 362 6.58 -13.14 -19.70
CA MET A 362 7.02 -11.83 -20.16
C MET A 362 7.72 -11.91 -21.52
N ALA A 363 8.60 -12.89 -21.71
CA ALA A 363 9.33 -13.07 -22.96
C ALA A 363 8.42 -13.46 -24.16
N ALA A 364 7.23 -14.03 -23.91
CA ALA A 364 6.27 -14.37 -24.97
C ALA A 364 5.70 -13.13 -25.68
N PHE A 365 5.83 -11.94 -25.08
CA PHE A 365 5.41 -10.68 -25.70
C PHE A 365 6.49 -10.03 -26.58
N ARG A 366 7.61 -10.70 -26.82
CA ARG A 366 8.62 -10.22 -27.77
C ARG A 366 8.12 -10.40 -29.20
N PRO A 367 8.20 -9.35 -30.05
CA PRO A 367 7.88 -9.48 -31.47
C PRO A 367 8.79 -10.51 -32.13
N ASP A 368 8.24 -11.25 -33.11
CA ASP A 368 9.01 -12.13 -33.97
C ASP A 368 9.79 -11.33 -35.05
N ALA A 369 10.49 -12.03 -35.95
CA ALA A 369 11.27 -11.39 -37.02
C ALA A 369 10.40 -10.57 -38.00
N SER A 370 9.08 -10.81 -38.07
CA SER A 370 8.13 -10.03 -38.86
C SER A 370 7.56 -8.83 -38.09
N GLY A 371 7.92 -8.65 -36.83
CA GLY A 371 7.41 -7.60 -35.97
C GLY A 371 6.04 -7.91 -35.34
N LYS A 372 5.55 -9.13 -35.45
CA LYS A 372 4.27 -9.58 -34.90
C LYS A 372 4.45 -10.18 -33.51
N ILE A 373 3.51 -9.88 -32.61
CA ILE A 373 3.46 -10.49 -31.28
C ILE A 373 2.45 -11.65 -31.31
N ASP A 374 2.98 -12.87 -31.13
CA ASP A 374 2.20 -14.08 -30.89
C ASP A 374 2.60 -14.67 -29.56
N GLU A 375 1.87 -14.29 -28.52
CA GLU A 375 2.11 -14.73 -27.16
C GLU A 375 1.83 -16.22 -26.92
N GLY A 376 1.11 -16.87 -27.84
CA GLY A 376 0.77 -18.29 -27.76
C GLY A 376 -0.15 -18.68 -26.61
N PHE A 377 -0.76 -17.72 -25.91
CA PHE A 377 -1.74 -17.89 -24.82
C PHE A 377 -2.71 -16.71 -24.81
N VAL A 378 -3.76 -16.79 -23.99
CA VAL A 378 -4.75 -15.72 -23.86
C VAL A 378 -4.67 -15.11 -22.46
N LEU A 379 -4.54 -13.79 -22.42
CA LEU A 379 -4.58 -13.00 -21.19
C LEU A 379 -5.74 -12.00 -21.30
N ASN A 380 -6.74 -12.11 -20.40
CA ASN A 380 -7.89 -11.23 -20.41
C ASN A 380 -8.09 -10.54 -19.06
N GLY A 381 -8.24 -9.22 -19.09
CA GLY A 381 -8.66 -8.38 -17.97
C GLY A 381 -9.95 -7.66 -18.34
N PHE A 382 -10.97 -7.81 -17.50
CA PHE A 382 -12.26 -7.18 -17.74
C PHE A 382 -12.59 -6.19 -16.61
N ASP A 383 -13.22 -5.09 -16.98
CA ASP A 383 -13.81 -4.18 -15.99
C ASP A 383 -15.09 -3.56 -16.58
N LYS A 384 -15.88 -2.96 -15.69
CA LYS A 384 -17.13 -2.29 -16.04
C LYS A 384 -16.95 -0.78 -16.01
N GLY A 385 -17.44 -0.10 -17.05
CA GLY A 385 -17.53 1.35 -17.12
C GLY A 385 -18.89 1.81 -17.56
N PHE A 386 -19.68 2.36 -16.64
CA PHE A 386 -21.04 2.84 -16.92
C PHE A 386 -21.07 4.34 -17.26
N GLU A 387 -20.30 5.14 -16.52
CA GLU A 387 -20.17 6.57 -16.72
C GLU A 387 -18.89 6.95 -17.44
N LYS A 388 -18.82 8.15 -18.00
CA LYS A 388 -17.65 8.65 -18.75
C LYS A 388 -16.34 8.60 -17.97
N ASP A 389 -16.42 8.67 -16.64
CA ASP A 389 -15.25 8.65 -15.74
C ASP A 389 -14.87 7.22 -15.28
N ASP A 390 -15.67 6.19 -15.56
CA ASP A 390 -15.39 4.79 -15.20
C ASP A 390 -14.36 4.11 -16.12
N GLU A 391 -14.03 4.73 -17.25
CA GLU A 391 -13.02 4.21 -18.21
C GLU A 391 -11.59 4.19 -17.59
N ARG A 392 -11.39 4.86 -16.45
CA ARG A 392 -10.09 5.07 -15.83
C ARG A 392 -9.33 3.80 -15.49
N THR A 393 -10.00 2.79 -14.95
CA THR A 393 -9.36 1.54 -14.54
C THR A 393 -8.71 0.83 -15.73
N ILE A 394 -9.42 0.68 -16.84
CA ILE A 394 -8.91 0.04 -18.05
C ILE A 394 -7.86 0.90 -18.77
N ILE A 395 -8.03 2.22 -18.80
CA ILE A 395 -7.01 3.13 -19.34
C ILE A 395 -5.71 2.97 -18.56
N MET A 396 -5.80 2.91 -17.23
CA MET A 396 -4.65 2.69 -16.36
C MET A 396 -4.06 1.28 -16.50
N ALA A 397 -4.90 0.26 -16.68
CA ALA A 397 -4.42 -1.10 -16.93
C ALA A 397 -3.61 -1.18 -18.24
N LYS A 398 -4.09 -0.55 -19.32
CA LYS A 398 -3.37 -0.46 -20.60
C LYS A 398 -2.06 0.34 -20.46
N ALA A 399 -2.09 1.48 -19.74
CA ALA A 399 -0.89 2.27 -19.45
C ALA A 399 0.10 1.51 -18.56
N ASN A 400 -0.40 0.75 -17.60
CA ASN A 400 0.41 -0.11 -16.74
C ASN A 400 1.12 -1.20 -17.56
N MET A 401 0.40 -1.85 -18.47
CA MET A 401 0.99 -2.85 -19.37
C MET A 401 2.08 -2.25 -20.25
N LEU A 402 1.90 -1.03 -20.78
CA LEU A 402 2.94 -0.30 -21.50
C LEU A 402 4.21 -0.18 -20.66
N ILE A 403 4.09 0.18 -19.38
CA ILE A 403 5.23 0.35 -18.48
C ILE A 403 5.91 -1.01 -18.22
N TYR A 404 5.15 -2.08 -17.99
CA TYR A 404 5.73 -3.41 -17.77
C TYR A 404 6.46 -3.96 -18.99
N LEU A 405 5.97 -3.67 -20.19
CA LEU A 405 6.57 -4.11 -21.47
C LEU A 405 7.57 -3.09 -22.04
N ALA A 406 7.89 -2.03 -21.28
CA ALA A 406 8.74 -0.93 -21.73
C ALA A 406 10.09 -1.36 -22.29
N GLU A 407 10.76 -2.32 -21.65
CA GLU A 407 12.06 -2.82 -22.11
C GLU A 407 11.95 -3.54 -23.45
N ILE A 408 10.89 -4.34 -23.64
CA ILE A 408 10.65 -5.03 -24.92
C ILE A 408 10.30 -4.01 -25.99
N LEU A 409 9.49 -3.00 -25.68
CA LEU A 409 9.14 -1.92 -26.61
C LEU A 409 10.37 -1.08 -26.98
N PHE A 410 11.24 -0.75 -26.02
CA PHE A 410 12.49 -0.02 -26.26
C PHE A 410 13.40 -0.75 -27.27
N GLN A 411 13.47 -2.09 -27.16
CA GLN A 411 14.22 -2.92 -28.10
C GLN A 411 13.55 -3.04 -29.47
N ASN A 412 12.23 -2.78 -29.57
CA ASN A 412 11.41 -2.95 -30.75
C ASN A 412 10.50 -1.73 -31.02
N PRO A 413 11.03 -0.51 -31.18
CA PRO A 413 10.21 0.72 -31.25
C PRO A 413 9.31 0.79 -32.50
N THR A 414 9.63 0.04 -33.55
CA THR A 414 8.82 -0.04 -34.79
C THR A 414 7.54 -0.87 -34.62
N CYS A 415 7.47 -1.71 -33.58
CA CYS A 415 6.34 -2.61 -33.33
C CYS A 415 5.25 -1.98 -32.43
N THR A 416 5.26 -0.67 -32.21
CA THR A 416 4.35 0.04 -31.29
C THR A 416 2.87 -0.26 -31.53
N GLN A 417 2.45 -0.41 -32.79
CA GLN A 417 1.06 -0.72 -33.13
C GLN A 417 0.64 -2.14 -32.72
N GLU A 418 1.58 -3.10 -32.76
CA GLU A 418 1.34 -4.46 -32.27
C GLU A 418 1.17 -4.45 -30.74
N PHE A 419 1.96 -3.64 -30.01
CA PHE A 419 1.76 -3.45 -28.56
C PHE A 419 0.40 -2.79 -28.27
N ALA A 420 -0.04 -1.82 -29.07
CA ALA A 420 -1.37 -1.23 -28.90
C ALA A 420 -2.49 -2.25 -29.13
N ALA A 421 -2.36 -3.10 -30.16
CA ALA A 421 -3.29 -4.19 -30.41
C ALA A 421 -3.29 -5.21 -29.25
N LEU A 422 -2.12 -5.54 -28.71
CA LEU A 422 -1.97 -6.38 -27.53
C LEU A 422 -2.71 -5.81 -26.32
N PHE A 423 -2.52 -4.53 -26.00
CA PHE A 423 -3.21 -3.89 -24.85
C PHE A 423 -4.73 -3.95 -25.02
N ASN A 424 -5.22 -3.72 -26.23
CA ASN A 424 -6.64 -3.73 -26.56
C ASN A 424 -7.26 -5.14 -26.53
N ARG A 425 -6.50 -6.21 -26.85
CA ARG A 425 -7.01 -7.60 -26.74
C ARG A 425 -6.88 -8.17 -25.33
N THR A 426 -5.95 -7.62 -24.52
CA THR A 426 -5.77 -8.00 -23.11
C THR A 426 -6.82 -7.36 -22.22
N PHE A 427 -7.06 -6.05 -22.34
CA PHE A 427 -7.97 -5.32 -21.48
C PHE A 427 -9.21 -4.83 -22.23
N THR A 428 -10.38 -5.16 -21.67
CA THR A 428 -11.69 -4.80 -22.23
C THR A 428 -12.58 -4.12 -21.19
N LEU A 429 -13.10 -2.95 -21.54
CA LEU A 429 -14.11 -2.24 -20.75
C LEU A 429 -15.52 -2.57 -21.29
N PHE A 430 -16.36 -3.10 -20.43
CA PHE A 430 -17.78 -3.28 -20.75
C PHE A 430 -18.59 -2.04 -20.38
N LYS A 431 -19.26 -1.42 -21.36
CA LYS A 431 -20.00 -0.15 -21.22
C LYS A 431 -21.51 -0.33 -20.96
N ASP A 432 -21.93 -1.56 -20.69
CA ASP A 432 -23.32 -1.86 -20.34
C ASP A 432 -23.52 -2.01 -18.82
N ASN A 433 -24.78 -2.06 -18.39
CA ASN A 433 -25.13 -2.21 -16.99
C ASN A 433 -24.66 -3.52 -16.36
N LEU A 434 -24.46 -4.56 -17.16
CA LEU A 434 -24.08 -5.89 -16.69
C LEU A 434 -22.58 -6.05 -16.54
N GLY A 435 -21.77 -5.31 -17.32
CA GLY A 435 -20.30 -5.44 -17.31
C GLY A 435 -19.88 -6.89 -17.57
N THR A 436 -18.91 -7.38 -16.80
CA THR A 436 -18.43 -8.77 -16.88
C THR A 436 -19.56 -9.80 -16.77
N PHE A 437 -20.60 -9.52 -15.98
CA PHE A 437 -21.72 -10.45 -15.81
C PHE A 437 -22.54 -10.68 -17.10
N GLY A 438 -22.50 -9.75 -18.05
CA GLY A 438 -23.09 -9.87 -19.37
C GLY A 438 -22.28 -10.74 -20.35
N TYR A 439 -21.00 -10.96 -20.06
CA TYR A 439 -20.09 -11.78 -20.87
C TYR A 439 -20.15 -13.25 -20.44
N VAL A 440 -21.07 -14.00 -20.99
CA VAL A 440 -21.37 -15.40 -20.61
C VAL A 440 -20.99 -16.43 -21.70
N ASP A 441 -20.19 -16.04 -22.67
CA ASP A 441 -19.80 -16.94 -23.78
C ASP A 441 -19.02 -18.16 -23.25
N ALA A 442 -18.15 -17.98 -22.27
CA ALA A 442 -17.40 -19.05 -21.63
C ALA A 442 -18.27 -20.07 -20.86
N PHE A 443 -19.55 -19.75 -20.57
CA PHE A 443 -20.46 -20.70 -19.88
C PHE A 443 -20.86 -21.87 -20.76
N THR A 444 -20.80 -21.72 -22.09
CA THR A 444 -21.28 -22.69 -23.06
C THR A 444 -20.30 -23.01 -24.16
N ASP A 445 -19.27 -22.20 -24.36
CA ASP A 445 -18.24 -22.38 -25.37
C ASP A 445 -16.92 -22.75 -24.71
N GLU A 446 -16.57 -24.04 -24.74
CA GLU A 446 -15.36 -24.58 -24.10
C GLU A 446 -14.07 -23.90 -24.62
N SER A 447 -14.07 -23.43 -25.88
CA SER A 447 -12.93 -22.73 -26.47
C SER A 447 -12.68 -21.37 -25.81
N LYS A 448 -13.68 -20.81 -25.11
CA LYS A 448 -13.62 -19.54 -24.40
C LYS A 448 -13.44 -19.68 -22.88
N GLN A 449 -13.49 -20.91 -22.36
CA GLN A 449 -13.26 -21.16 -20.95
C GLN A 449 -11.79 -20.93 -20.56
N TYR A 450 -11.57 -20.68 -19.28
CA TYR A 450 -10.27 -20.32 -18.74
C TYR A 450 -9.61 -21.48 -17.98
N ASP A 451 -8.31 -21.59 -18.15
CA ASP A 451 -7.48 -22.51 -17.37
C ASP A 451 -7.22 -21.94 -15.98
N TYR A 452 -7.05 -20.61 -15.88
CA TYR A 452 -6.84 -19.90 -14.61
C TYR A 452 -7.69 -18.64 -14.53
N ILE A 453 -8.32 -18.42 -13.40
CA ILE A 453 -8.97 -17.16 -13.04
C ILE A 453 -8.44 -16.70 -11.70
N LEU A 454 -7.82 -15.51 -11.68
CA LEU A 454 -7.29 -14.86 -10.48
C LEU A 454 -8.05 -13.55 -10.32
N SER A 455 -8.68 -13.31 -9.17
CA SER A 455 -9.53 -12.12 -9.06
C SER A 455 -9.82 -11.68 -7.63
N ASN A 456 -10.21 -10.43 -7.51
CA ASN A 456 -10.83 -9.84 -6.33
C ASN A 456 -12.14 -9.16 -6.78
N PRO A 457 -13.30 -9.84 -6.72
CA PRO A 457 -14.59 -9.26 -7.12
C PRO A 457 -15.00 -8.07 -6.25
N PRO A 458 -15.82 -7.13 -6.75
CA PRO A 458 -16.32 -6.02 -5.96
C PRO A 458 -17.25 -6.49 -4.82
N TYR A 459 -17.06 -5.96 -3.60
CA TYR A 459 -17.85 -6.29 -2.40
C TYR A 459 -19.01 -5.31 -2.25
N VAL A 460 -20.07 -5.49 -3.05
CA VAL A 460 -21.21 -4.59 -3.08
C VAL A 460 -22.52 -5.35 -2.94
N ILE A 461 -23.30 -5.03 -1.91
CA ILE A 461 -24.63 -5.61 -1.68
C ILE A 461 -25.72 -4.74 -2.34
N SER A 462 -25.60 -3.41 -2.21
CA SER A 462 -26.56 -2.46 -2.77
C SER A 462 -26.56 -2.51 -4.30
N GLY A 463 -27.72 -2.42 -4.94
CA GLY A 463 -27.84 -2.46 -6.40
C GLY A 463 -27.79 -3.86 -7.03
N THR A 464 -27.36 -4.90 -6.33
CA THR A 464 -27.30 -6.28 -6.86
C THR A 464 -28.65 -6.76 -7.40
N LYS A 465 -29.76 -6.32 -6.79
CA LYS A 465 -31.10 -6.68 -7.23
C LYS A 465 -31.40 -6.20 -8.66
N ILE A 466 -30.99 -4.99 -8.98
CA ILE A 466 -31.18 -4.39 -10.33
C ILE A 466 -30.39 -5.20 -11.36
N ILE A 467 -29.12 -5.50 -11.10
CA ILE A 467 -28.27 -6.31 -12.00
C ILE A 467 -28.89 -7.70 -12.21
N LYS A 468 -29.38 -8.36 -11.16
CA LYS A 468 -30.04 -9.68 -11.28
C LYS A 468 -31.33 -9.62 -12.12
N GLU A 469 -32.11 -8.57 -11.98
CA GLU A 469 -33.31 -8.36 -12.81
C GLU A 469 -32.94 -8.16 -14.27
N GLU A 470 -31.91 -7.42 -14.56
CA GLU A 470 -31.39 -7.19 -15.91
C GLU A 470 -30.83 -8.48 -16.53
N LEU A 471 -30.07 -9.26 -15.76
CA LEU A 471 -29.57 -10.59 -16.16
C LEU A 471 -30.71 -11.56 -16.54
N ARG A 472 -31.83 -11.49 -15.85
CA ARG A 472 -33.02 -12.32 -16.14
C ARG A 472 -33.79 -11.89 -17.38
N LYS A 473 -33.73 -10.59 -17.73
CA LYS A 473 -34.43 -10.00 -18.88
C LYS A 473 -33.61 -10.09 -20.16
N THR A 474 -32.28 -10.01 -20.05
CA THR A 474 -31.40 -10.03 -21.22
C THR A 474 -31.32 -11.42 -21.84
N ALA A 475 -31.62 -11.55 -23.11
CA ALA A 475 -31.71 -12.84 -23.80
C ALA A 475 -30.44 -13.69 -23.68
N LYS A 476 -29.26 -13.06 -23.73
CA LYS A 476 -27.95 -13.72 -23.63
C LYS A 476 -27.68 -14.36 -22.26
N THR A 477 -28.16 -13.72 -21.18
CA THR A 477 -27.89 -14.10 -19.79
C THR A 477 -29.03 -14.83 -19.10
N LYS A 478 -30.22 -14.82 -19.71
CA LYS A 478 -31.40 -15.45 -19.16
C LYS A 478 -31.21 -16.95 -18.88
N GLY A 479 -31.43 -17.34 -17.63
CA GLY A 479 -31.27 -18.73 -17.19
C GLY A 479 -29.82 -19.17 -16.95
N LYS A 480 -28.81 -18.30 -17.16
CA LYS A 480 -27.39 -18.65 -16.99
C LYS A 480 -26.92 -18.53 -15.53
N TYR A 481 -27.58 -17.67 -14.73
CA TYR A 481 -27.28 -17.50 -13.28
C TYR A 481 -28.39 -18.16 -12.46
N THR A 482 -28.04 -19.21 -11.74
CA THR A 482 -29.00 -20.08 -11.05
C THR A 482 -28.93 -19.98 -9.53
N VAL A 483 -27.82 -19.52 -8.97
CA VAL A 483 -27.57 -19.55 -7.50
C VAL A 483 -28.42 -18.55 -6.74
N ASN A 484 -28.64 -17.37 -7.30
CA ASN A 484 -29.40 -16.28 -6.67
C ASN A 484 -28.91 -15.91 -5.25
N ALA A 485 -27.61 -15.87 -5.05
CA ALA A 485 -26.99 -15.44 -3.80
C ALA A 485 -26.98 -13.91 -3.64
N VAL A 486 -26.60 -13.39 -2.48
CA VAL A 486 -26.59 -11.97 -2.15
C VAL A 486 -25.20 -11.38 -2.47
N GLY A 487 -25.15 -10.15 -3.02
CA GLY A 487 -23.92 -9.41 -3.29
C GLY A 487 -23.34 -9.65 -4.68
N LEU A 488 -22.57 -8.67 -5.19
CA LEU A 488 -21.88 -8.80 -6.47
C LEU A 488 -20.74 -9.82 -6.41
N GLU A 489 -20.09 -9.96 -5.26
CA GLU A 489 -19.08 -10.98 -4.97
C GLU A 489 -19.62 -12.41 -5.20
N SER A 490 -20.89 -12.65 -4.86
CA SER A 490 -21.54 -13.94 -5.09
C SER A 490 -21.83 -14.20 -6.58
N LEU A 491 -22.27 -13.17 -7.31
CA LEU A 491 -22.42 -13.26 -8.78
C LEU A 491 -21.05 -13.45 -9.45
N GLY A 492 -20.02 -12.79 -8.93
CA GLY A 492 -18.65 -12.95 -9.41
C GLY A 492 -18.16 -14.39 -9.29
N LEU A 493 -18.37 -15.04 -8.12
CA LEU A 493 -18.01 -16.44 -7.96
C LEU A 493 -18.81 -17.37 -8.86
N GLU A 494 -20.12 -17.11 -9.04
CA GLU A 494 -20.94 -17.90 -9.97
C GLU A 494 -20.42 -17.76 -11.43
N TRP A 495 -20.04 -16.52 -11.84
CA TRP A 495 -19.43 -16.28 -13.14
C TRP A 495 -18.10 -17.02 -13.29
N ILE A 496 -17.22 -16.91 -12.29
CA ILE A 496 -15.90 -17.55 -12.28
C ILE A 496 -16.02 -19.06 -12.44
N VAL A 497 -16.83 -19.70 -11.60
CA VAL A 497 -17.01 -21.16 -11.61
C VAL A 497 -17.58 -21.64 -12.96
N ASN A 498 -18.52 -20.91 -13.56
CA ASN A 498 -19.10 -21.26 -14.85
C ASN A 498 -18.14 -21.01 -16.04
N SER A 499 -17.16 -20.14 -15.87
CA SER A 499 -16.18 -19.79 -16.91
C SER A 499 -14.92 -20.64 -16.89
N LEU A 500 -14.73 -21.50 -15.89
CA LEU A 500 -13.57 -22.39 -15.80
C LEU A 500 -13.74 -23.62 -16.71
N LYS A 501 -12.65 -24.04 -17.35
CA LYS A 501 -12.52 -25.36 -17.98
C LYS A 501 -12.59 -26.48 -16.93
N PRO A 502 -12.99 -27.68 -17.25
CA PRO A 502 -12.69 -28.86 -16.45
C PRO A 502 -11.20 -28.92 -16.11
N GLY A 503 -10.86 -29.16 -14.85
CA GLY A 503 -9.49 -29.07 -14.32
C GLY A 503 -8.91 -27.65 -14.20
N GLY A 504 -9.62 -26.62 -14.66
CA GLY A 504 -9.22 -25.21 -14.50
C GLY A 504 -9.25 -24.78 -13.05
N LYS A 505 -8.37 -23.84 -12.68
CA LYS A 505 -8.18 -23.39 -11.28
C LYS A 505 -8.54 -21.93 -11.12
N THR A 506 -9.06 -21.63 -9.94
CA THR A 506 -9.28 -20.22 -9.55
C THR A 506 -8.81 -19.96 -8.13
N PHE A 507 -8.29 -18.76 -7.95
CA PHE A 507 -7.88 -18.21 -6.65
C PHE A 507 -8.52 -16.84 -6.53
N VAL A 508 -9.45 -16.72 -5.59
CA VAL A 508 -10.28 -15.51 -5.46
C VAL A 508 -10.17 -14.95 -4.06
N VAL A 509 -9.96 -13.66 -3.96
CA VAL A 509 -10.08 -12.94 -2.69
C VAL A 509 -11.55 -12.61 -2.46
N ILE A 510 -12.08 -13.03 -1.33
CA ILE A 510 -13.50 -12.90 -0.99
C ILE A 510 -13.71 -12.36 0.43
N PRO A 511 -14.81 -11.64 0.71
CA PRO A 511 -15.14 -11.20 2.06
C PRO A 511 -15.71 -12.35 2.89
N ASP A 512 -15.68 -12.19 4.22
CA ASP A 512 -16.19 -13.15 5.21
C ASP A 512 -17.66 -13.54 4.98
N GLY A 513 -18.45 -12.61 4.45
CA GLY A 513 -19.87 -12.83 4.18
C GLY A 513 -20.17 -14.01 3.24
N ILE A 514 -19.26 -14.36 2.32
CA ILE A 514 -19.38 -15.56 1.48
C ILE A 514 -19.28 -16.83 2.32
N LEU A 515 -18.35 -16.86 3.26
CA LEU A 515 -18.04 -18.02 4.08
C LEU A 515 -18.94 -18.13 5.31
N GLY A 516 -19.35 -17.00 5.90
CA GLY A 516 -19.99 -16.95 7.22
C GLY A 516 -21.52 -16.82 7.20
N ARG A 517 -22.13 -16.22 6.19
CA ARG A 517 -23.58 -15.99 6.18
C ARG A 517 -24.35 -17.30 6.07
N VAL A 518 -25.31 -17.51 7.01
CA VAL A 518 -26.15 -18.71 7.04
C VAL A 518 -27.49 -18.54 6.31
N VAL A 519 -27.68 -17.43 5.59
CA VAL A 519 -28.89 -17.20 4.79
C VAL A 519 -28.98 -18.16 3.60
N PRO A 520 -30.21 -18.50 3.13
CA PRO A 520 -30.42 -19.52 2.08
C PRO A 520 -29.59 -19.26 0.80
N GLY A 521 -29.42 -18.00 0.40
CA GLY A 521 -28.63 -17.66 -0.79
C GLY A 521 -27.14 -18.01 -0.67
N SER A 522 -26.54 -17.74 0.48
CA SER A 522 -25.13 -18.08 0.74
C SER A 522 -24.92 -19.59 0.86
N LYS A 523 -25.86 -20.31 1.48
CA LYS A 523 -25.82 -21.78 1.52
C LYS A 523 -25.89 -22.38 0.10
N ARG A 524 -26.78 -21.85 -0.77
CA ARG A 524 -26.85 -22.30 -2.17
C ARG A 524 -25.55 -22.03 -2.92
N LEU A 525 -24.89 -20.89 -2.67
CA LEU A 525 -23.61 -20.58 -3.31
C LEU A 525 -22.52 -21.58 -2.90
N ARG A 526 -22.36 -21.82 -1.61
CA ARG A 526 -21.38 -22.80 -1.11
C ARG A 526 -21.68 -24.20 -1.67
N LYS A 527 -22.94 -24.62 -1.68
CA LYS A 527 -23.34 -25.88 -2.31
C LYS A 527 -23.00 -25.89 -3.82
N PHE A 528 -23.32 -24.84 -4.57
CA PHE A 528 -22.97 -24.71 -5.98
C PHE A 528 -21.46 -24.83 -6.22
N ILE A 529 -20.64 -24.21 -5.35
CA ILE A 529 -19.18 -24.33 -5.41
C ILE A 529 -18.77 -25.81 -5.24
N LEU A 530 -19.25 -26.51 -4.19
CA LEU A 530 -18.88 -27.89 -3.94
C LEU A 530 -19.44 -28.87 -5.00
N ASP A 531 -20.58 -28.59 -5.59
CA ASP A 531 -21.15 -29.40 -6.68
C ASP A 531 -20.27 -29.30 -7.95
N ASN A 532 -19.69 -28.13 -8.25
CA ASN A 532 -18.96 -27.84 -9.47
C ASN A 532 -17.44 -27.88 -9.36
N CYS A 533 -16.89 -27.70 -8.16
CA CYS A 533 -15.46 -27.58 -7.93
C CYS A 533 -14.99 -28.46 -6.77
N TYR A 534 -13.71 -28.79 -6.79
CA TYR A 534 -12.99 -29.22 -5.60
C TYR A 534 -12.62 -27.96 -4.82
N LEU A 535 -12.82 -28.00 -3.51
CA LEU A 535 -12.36 -26.96 -2.58
C LEU A 535 -10.93 -27.30 -2.16
N ASP A 536 -9.95 -26.63 -2.70
CA ASP A 536 -8.54 -26.88 -2.44
C ASP A 536 -8.08 -26.21 -1.15
N ALA A 537 -8.39 -24.92 -0.98
CA ALA A 537 -7.95 -24.16 0.17
C ALA A 537 -8.88 -23.02 0.56
N ILE A 538 -8.84 -22.67 1.85
CA ILE A 538 -9.28 -21.38 2.38
C ILE A 538 -8.15 -20.82 3.24
N VAL A 539 -7.67 -19.59 2.90
CA VAL A 539 -6.64 -18.87 3.64
C VAL A 539 -7.26 -17.59 4.22
N SER A 540 -7.20 -17.43 5.53
CA SER A 540 -7.62 -16.21 6.21
C SER A 540 -6.54 -15.15 6.11
N LEU A 541 -6.92 -13.91 5.76
CA LEU A 541 -6.05 -12.74 5.69
C LEU A 541 -6.29 -11.83 6.91
N PRO A 542 -5.31 -11.00 7.33
CA PRO A 542 -5.53 -10.10 8.47
C PRO A 542 -6.66 -9.09 8.21
N VAL A 543 -7.42 -8.75 9.25
CA VAL A 543 -8.60 -7.85 9.18
C VAL A 543 -8.29 -6.49 8.54
N ARG A 544 -7.03 -6.01 8.60
CA ARG A 544 -6.60 -4.74 7.99
C ARG A 544 -5.74 -4.94 6.74
N ALA A 545 -5.92 -6.04 6.03
CA ALA A 545 -5.18 -6.28 4.79
C ALA A 545 -5.53 -5.26 3.69
N PHE A 546 -6.73 -4.67 3.69
CA PHE A 546 -7.20 -3.69 2.69
C PHE A 546 -7.38 -2.28 3.26
N PHE A 547 -7.21 -1.24 2.42
CA PHE A 547 -7.15 0.16 2.84
C PHE A 547 -8.44 0.75 3.43
N ALA A 548 -9.61 0.34 2.98
CA ALA A 548 -10.84 1.10 3.24
C ALA A 548 -11.84 0.37 4.13
N ASN A 549 -11.69 -0.92 4.40
CA ASN A 549 -12.65 -1.69 5.17
C ASN A 549 -11.99 -2.52 6.25
N TYR A 550 -12.67 -2.57 7.37
CA TYR A 550 -12.45 -3.56 8.43
C TYR A 550 -13.03 -4.94 8.08
N GLU A 551 -13.43 -5.16 6.82
CA GLU A 551 -13.93 -6.47 6.38
C GLU A 551 -12.79 -7.49 6.39
N HIS A 552 -13.05 -8.60 7.03
CA HIS A 552 -12.19 -9.76 7.03
C HIS A 552 -12.28 -10.45 5.67
N THR A 553 -11.15 -10.76 5.06
CA THR A 553 -11.09 -11.35 3.73
C THR A 553 -10.31 -12.66 3.73
N TYR A 554 -10.59 -13.48 2.72
CA TYR A 554 -10.01 -14.80 2.56
C TYR A 554 -9.59 -15.02 1.12
N ILE A 555 -8.57 -15.86 0.90
CA ILE A 555 -8.28 -16.43 -0.41
C ILE A 555 -8.98 -17.79 -0.46
N ILE A 556 -9.87 -18.00 -1.42
CA ILE A 556 -10.43 -19.32 -1.73
C ILE A 556 -9.75 -19.87 -2.99
N ALA A 557 -9.28 -21.12 -2.91
CA ALA A 557 -8.70 -21.84 -4.05
C ALA A 557 -9.60 -22.98 -4.45
N LEU A 558 -9.98 -23.02 -5.73
CA LEU A 558 -10.89 -24.00 -6.29
C LEU A 558 -10.31 -24.61 -7.57
N THR A 559 -10.58 -25.90 -7.79
CA THR A 559 -10.33 -26.58 -9.07
C THR A 559 -11.66 -27.08 -9.66
N LYS A 560 -11.99 -26.71 -10.89
CA LYS A 560 -13.22 -27.16 -11.57
C LYS A 560 -13.19 -28.67 -11.74
N LYS A 561 -14.28 -29.34 -11.37
CA LYS A 561 -14.43 -30.80 -11.55
C LYS A 561 -14.53 -31.17 -13.03
N ASP A 562 -13.95 -32.30 -13.37
CA ASP A 562 -14.07 -32.87 -14.73
C ASP A 562 -15.46 -33.42 -14.98
N SER A 563 -16.14 -33.88 -13.92
CA SER A 563 -17.51 -34.36 -13.95
C SER A 563 -18.25 -33.90 -12.70
N LEU A 564 -19.52 -33.53 -12.86
CA LEU A 564 -20.39 -33.17 -11.73
C LEU A 564 -20.61 -34.33 -10.75
N SER A 565 -20.42 -35.58 -11.19
CA SER A 565 -20.50 -36.77 -10.34
C SER A 565 -19.23 -37.01 -9.53
N ALA A 566 -18.13 -36.32 -9.82
CA ALA A 566 -16.87 -36.49 -9.10
C ALA A 566 -17.01 -36.00 -7.66
N ARG A 567 -16.66 -36.86 -6.70
CA ARG A 567 -16.61 -36.49 -5.28
C ARG A 567 -15.19 -36.11 -4.89
N GLN A 568 -15.06 -35.19 -3.94
CA GLN A 568 -13.77 -34.84 -3.36
C GLN A 568 -13.43 -35.89 -2.28
N ASP A 569 -12.33 -36.58 -2.45
CA ASP A 569 -11.80 -37.63 -1.55
C ASP A 569 -10.55 -37.18 -0.77
N PHE A 570 -10.12 -35.95 -0.98
CA PHE A 570 -8.98 -35.34 -0.31
C PHE A 570 -9.42 -34.18 0.60
N PRO A 571 -8.66 -33.91 1.67
CA PRO A 571 -9.00 -32.87 2.63
C PRO A 571 -8.72 -31.47 2.07
N VAL A 572 -9.15 -30.43 2.79
CA VAL A 572 -9.02 -29.02 2.41
C VAL A 572 -7.90 -28.38 3.22
N PHE A 573 -7.03 -27.63 2.55
CA PHE A 573 -5.99 -26.81 3.17
C PHE A 573 -6.60 -25.56 3.80
N THR A 574 -6.26 -25.30 5.08
CA THR A 574 -6.63 -24.03 5.73
C THR A 574 -5.42 -23.41 6.42
N TYR A 575 -5.34 -22.08 6.40
CA TYR A 575 -4.21 -21.35 6.96
C TYR A 575 -4.65 -19.97 7.48
N LEU A 576 -4.12 -19.57 8.64
CA LEU A 576 -4.34 -18.25 9.22
C LEU A 576 -3.10 -17.37 9.00
N VAL A 577 -3.26 -16.29 8.23
CA VAL A 577 -2.25 -15.26 8.03
C VAL A 577 -2.48 -14.14 9.05
N SER A 578 -1.50 -13.88 9.91
CA SER A 578 -1.52 -12.75 10.84
C SER A 578 -0.86 -11.52 10.23
N ASN A 579 0.23 -11.73 9.48
CA ASN A 579 1.03 -10.66 8.89
C ASN A 579 1.34 -10.95 7.42
N ILE A 580 1.21 -9.92 6.60
CA ILE A 580 1.45 -10.00 5.14
C ILE A 580 2.78 -9.35 4.70
N GLY A 581 3.70 -9.03 5.63
CA GLY A 581 4.92 -8.28 5.36
C GLY A 581 4.70 -6.77 5.19
N GLU A 582 3.47 -6.31 5.36
CA GLU A 582 3.10 -4.90 5.29
C GLU A 582 2.05 -4.58 6.35
N ARG A 583 2.21 -3.43 7.03
CA ARG A 583 1.21 -2.89 7.97
C ARG A 583 0.59 -1.63 7.39
N LEU A 584 -0.73 -1.55 7.47
CA LEU A 584 -1.48 -0.36 7.09
C LEU A 584 -1.46 0.66 8.23
N THR A 585 -0.87 1.82 7.99
CA THR A 585 -1.02 3.01 8.83
C THR A 585 -2.16 3.86 8.31
N SER A 586 -2.55 4.92 9.04
CA SER A 586 -3.60 5.85 8.60
C SER A 586 -3.31 6.54 7.26
N VAL A 587 -2.05 6.53 6.81
CA VAL A 587 -1.60 7.30 5.63
C VAL A 587 -0.99 6.41 4.55
N LYS A 588 -0.26 5.33 4.92
CA LYS A 588 0.51 4.51 3.96
C LYS A 588 0.66 3.07 4.43
N ARG A 589 1.08 2.19 3.50
CA ARG A 589 1.59 0.86 3.85
C ARG A 589 3.07 0.96 4.15
N GLU A 590 3.47 0.34 5.24
CA GLU A 590 4.86 0.24 5.68
C GLU A 590 5.26 -1.23 5.69
N ALA A 591 6.44 -1.53 5.16
CA ALA A 591 7.01 -2.87 5.23
C ALA A 591 7.31 -3.22 6.70
N ILE A 592 6.99 -4.45 7.07
CA ILE A 592 7.33 -5.05 8.37
C ILE A 592 8.04 -6.37 8.14
N ASP A 593 8.86 -6.78 9.09
CA ASP A 593 9.63 -8.03 9.00
C ASP A 593 8.75 -9.27 9.10
N ASP A 594 7.65 -9.19 9.84
CA ASP A 594 6.71 -10.31 10.01
C ASP A 594 5.88 -10.54 8.75
N ASN A 595 6.01 -11.73 8.15
CA ASN A 595 5.33 -12.12 6.93
C ASN A 595 5.06 -13.63 6.88
N ASP A 596 3.80 -14.02 6.97
CA ASP A 596 3.37 -15.42 6.96
C ASP A 596 3.14 -15.97 5.54
N LEU A 597 3.06 -15.08 4.51
CA LEU A 597 2.73 -15.49 3.14
C LEU A 597 3.74 -16.48 2.53
N PRO A 598 5.05 -16.34 2.69
CA PRO A 598 6.02 -17.32 2.18
C PRO A 598 5.83 -18.72 2.76
N GLU A 599 5.57 -18.82 4.07
CA GLU A 599 5.29 -20.11 4.70
C GLU A 599 3.98 -20.70 4.16
N MET A 600 2.93 -19.93 4.12
CA MET A 600 1.63 -20.33 3.57
C MET A 600 1.76 -20.86 2.14
N ILE A 601 2.47 -20.15 1.26
CA ILE A 601 2.69 -20.56 -0.13
C ILE A 601 3.43 -21.88 -0.20
N ARG A 602 4.52 -22.02 0.56
CA ARG A 602 5.32 -23.27 0.64
C ARG A 602 4.46 -24.44 1.07
N LEU A 603 3.70 -24.30 2.15
CA LEU A 603 2.84 -25.36 2.66
C LEU A 603 1.71 -25.70 1.69
N PHE A 604 1.11 -24.70 1.03
CA PHE A 604 0.08 -24.95 0.02
C PHE A 604 0.64 -25.68 -1.22
N LYS A 605 1.86 -25.34 -1.69
CA LYS A 605 2.53 -26.06 -2.78
C LYS A 605 2.82 -27.52 -2.39
N THR A 606 3.27 -27.76 -1.13
CA THR A 606 3.47 -29.11 -0.60
C THR A 606 2.14 -29.87 -0.51
N TYR A 607 1.08 -29.23 0.01
CA TYR A 607 -0.27 -29.81 0.02
C TYR A 607 -0.73 -30.18 -1.39
N SER A 608 -0.57 -29.29 -2.37
CA SER A 608 -1.03 -29.51 -3.75
C SER A 608 -0.35 -30.69 -4.43
N ALA A 609 0.89 -31.03 -4.03
CA ALA A 609 1.63 -32.18 -4.54
C ALA A 609 1.15 -33.52 -3.95
N SER A 610 0.53 -33.53 -2.76
CA SER A 610 0.16 -34.77 -2.04
C SER A 610 -1.10 -34.57 -1.21
N LYS A 611 -2.20 -34.18 -1.84
CA LYS A 611 -3.45 -33.78 -1.16
C LYS A 611 -4.00 -34.83 -0.20
N SER A 612 -4.00 -36.11 -0.59
CA SER A 612 -4.58 -37.21 0.21
C SER A 612 -3.84 -37.47 1.53
N THR A 613 -2.53 -37.24 1.56
CA THR A 613 -1.66 -37.45 2.74
C THR A 613 -1.29 -36.16 3.48
N ALA A 614 -1.79 -35.02 3.01
CA ALA A 614 -1.41 -33.71 3.51
C ALA A 614 -1.65 -33.51 5.02
N LYS A 615 -2.68 -34.16 5.60
CA LYS A 615 -2.96 -34.05 7.02
C LYS A 615 -1.78 -34.49 7.88
N ASP A 616 -1.07 -35.52 7.47
CA ASP A 616 0.00 -36.12 8.25
C ASP A 616 1.34 -35.41 8.03
N TYR A 617 1.56 -34.82 6.83
CA TYR A 617 2.86 -34.23 6.45
C TYR A 617 2.87 -32.69 6.42
N VAL A 618 1.76 -32.02 6.17
CA VAL A 618 1.68 -30.57 6.04
C VAL A 618 1.21 -29.90 7.32
N ALA A 619 0.12 -30.39 7.92
CA ALA A 619 -0.45 -29.78 9.12
C ALA A 619 0.55 -29.69 10.29
N PRO A 620 1.41 -30.70 10.56
CA PRO A 620 2.39 -30.61 11.65
C PRO A 620 3.50 -29.57 11.45
N LEU A 621 3.68 -29.06 10.22
CA LEU A 621 4.77 -28.14 9.91
C LEU A 621 4.50 -26.69 10.38
N SER A 622 3.26 -26.34 10.71
CA SER A 622 2.94 -25.01 11.20
C SER A 622 1.65 -25.01 12.03
N ARG A 623 1.65 -24.30 13.16
CA ARG A 623 0.46 -24.08 14.00
C ARG A 623 -0.59 -23.20 13.30
N ARG A 624 -0.21 -22.46 12.24
CA ARG A 624 -1.08 -21.65 11.40
C ARG A 624 -1.86 -22.49 10.38
N CYS A 625 -1.42 -23.74 10.15
CA CYS A 625 -2.00 -24.64 9.16
C CYS A 625 -2.81 -25.75 9.82
N LYS A 626 -4.07 -25.89 9.42
CA LYS A 626 -4.89 -27.05 9.73
C LYS A 626 -5.45 -27.66 8.44
N ILE A 627 -5.53 -28.96 8.40
CA ILE A 627 -6.07 -29.71 7.26
C ILE A 627 -7.34 -30.40 7.70
N PHE A 628 -8.48 -29.99 7.13
CA PHE A 628 -9.80 -30.51 7.51
C PHE A 628 -10.35 -31.43 6.42
N SER A 629 -11.14 -32.44 6.85
CA SER A 629 -11.83 -33.30 5.89
C SER A 629 -12.84 -32.46 5.07
N PHE A 630 -13.10 -32.89 3.83
CA PHE A 630 -14.09 -32.25 2.97
C PHE A 630 -15.51 -32.23 3.61
N GLU A 631 -15.86 -33.24 4.36
CA GLU A 631 -17.17 -33.34 5.04
C GLU A 631 -17.40 -32.17 6.02
N THR A 632 -16.34 -31.63 6.60
CA THR A 632 -16.43 -30.44 7.46
C THR A 632 -17.04 -29.24 6.73
N PHE A 633 -16.71 -29.08 5.46
CA PHE A 633 -17.22 -28.01 4.61
C PHE A 633 -18.57 -28.35 3.97
N GLU A 634 -18.79 -29.61 3.65
CA GLU A 634 -20.05 -30.07 3.06
C GLU A 634 -21.21 -30.00 4.06
N LYS A 635 -20.98 -30.41 5.31
CA LYS A 635 -21.99 -30.46 6.37
C LYS A 635 -22.04 -29.20 7.23
N GLY A 636 -20.99 -28.37 7.19
CA GLY A 636 -20.87 -27.18 8.02
C GLY A 636 -21.81 -26.05 7.60
N ASP A 637 -22.35 -25.33 8.58
CA ASP A 637 -23.16 -24.12 8.32
C ASP A 637 -22.36 -22.95 7.82
N HIS A 638 -21.06 -22.90 8.08
CA HIS A 638 -20.13 -21.86 7.64
C HIS A 638 -18.74 -22.40 7.31
N TRP A 639 -17.97 -21.62 6.54
CA TRP A 639 -16.59 -21.92 6.17
C TRP A 639 -15.58 -20.91 6.76
N VAL A 640 -15.96 -20.16 7.79
CA VAL A 640 -15.10 -19.19 8.49
C VAL A 640 -14.11 -19.98 9.33
N ILE A 641 -12.92 -20.21 8.75
CA ILE A 641 -11.90 -21.11 9.32
C ILE A 641 -11.29 -20.56 10.62
N ASP A 642 -11.27 -19.23 10.81
CA ASP A 642 -10.77 -18.59 12.04
C ASP A 642 -11.45 -19.06 13.32
N ARG A 643 -12.69 -19.54 13.21
CA ARG A 643 -13.47 -20.09 14.33
C ARG A 643 -13.04 -21.48 14.73
N TRP A 644 -12.14 -22.11 13.96
CA TRP A 644 -11.66 -23.47 14.21
C TRP A 644 -10.29 -23.50 14.89
N TRP A 645 -9.74 -22.31 15.23
CA TRP A 645 -8.61 -22.12 16.13
C TRP A 645 -9.12 -21.60 17.47
N THR A 646 -8.60 -22.17 18.57
CA THR A 646 -8.90 -21.66 19.92
C THR A 646 -8.23 -20.31 20.15
N GLU A 647 -8.59 -19.61 21.23
CA GLU A 647 -7.95 -18.34 21.58
C GLU A 647 -6.47 -18.56 21.92
N GLU A 648 -6.15 -19.64 22.61
CA GLU A 648 -4.76 -20.01 22.95
C GLU A 648 -3.93 -20.23 21.68
N GLU A 649 -4.46 -21.00 20.71
CA GLU A 649 -3.80 -21.22 19.45
C GLU A 649 -3.57 -19.91 18.68
N LYS A 650 -4.52 -18.96 18.73
CA LYS A 650 -4.39 -17.65 18.10
C LYS A 650 -3.36 -16.75 18.79
N ILE A 651 -3.24 -16.86 20.11
CA ILE A 651 -2.19 -16.19 20.88
C ILE A 651 -0.82 -16.76 20.50
N GLU A 652 -0.67 -18.08 20.46
CA GLU A 652 0.57 -18.76 20.09
C GLU A 652 1.09 -18.38 18.70
N ILE A 653 0.20 -18.10 17.75
CA ILE A 653 0.56 -17.65 16.40
C ILE A 653 0.64 -16.12 16.26
N GLY A 654 0.51 -15.37 17.35
CA GLY A 654 0.62 -13.92 17.37
C GLY A 654 -0.54 -13.16 16.71
N MET A 655 -1.72 -13.77 16.58
CA MET A 655 -2.93 -13.06 16.11
C MET A 655 -3.57 -12.22 17.22
N PHE A 656 -3.44 -12.66 18.46
CA PHE A 656 -3.88 -11.94 19.64
C PHE A 656 -2.70 -11.77 20.59
N GLU A 657 -2.67 -10.65 21.29
CA GLU A 657 -1.76 -10.50 22.42
C GLU A 657 -2.19 -11.44 23.52
N ALA A 658 -1.21 -12.11 24.14
CA ALA A 658 -1.50 -12.93 25.32
C ALA A 658 -2.19 -12.02 26.37
N PRO A 659 -3.30 -12.45 26.96
CA PRO A 659 -3.93 -11.66 27.99
C PRO A 659 -2.89 -11.41 29.07
N HIS A 660 -2.66 -10.13 29.37
CA HIS A 660 -1.81 -9.77 30.50
C HIS A 660 -2.49 -10.34 31.74
N THR A 661 -1.90 -11.34 32.35
CA THR A 661 -2.40 -11.91 33.61
C THR A 661 -2.20 -10.86 34.69
N VAL A 662 -3.22 -10.07 34.91
CA VAL A 662 -3.23 -9.06 35.99
C VAL A 662 -3.27 -9.79 37.33
N THR A 663 -2.23 -9.60 38.11
CA THR A 663 -2.22 -10.14 39.46
C THR A 663 -3.13 -9.31 40.38
N LYS A 664 -3.67 -9.94 41.42
CA LYS A 664 -4.46 -9.23 42.44
C LYS A 664 -3.68 -8.04 43.03
N ASN A 665 -2.37 -8.20 43.21
CA ASN A 665 -1.52 -7.12 43.76
C ASN A 665 -1.42 -5.91 42.84
N GLU A 666 -1.33 -6.12 41.52
CA GLU A 666 -1.29 -5.02 40.54
C GLU A 666 -2.61 -4.26 40.52
N LEU A 667 -3.74 -4.98 40.62
CA LEU A 667 -5.06 -4.36 40.71
C LEU A 667 -5.25 -3.59 42.02
N ASP A 668 -4.88 -4.21 43.15
CA ASP A 668 -4.96 -3.55 44.46
C ASP A 668 -4.10 -2.30 44.53
N GLN A 669 -2.90 -2.31 43.90
CA GLN A 669 -2.04 -1.15 43.79
C GLN A 669 -2.67 -0.03 42.94
N ALA A 670 -3.24 -0.37 41.79
CA ALA A 670 -3.90 0.61 40.92
C ALA A 670 -5.14 1.24 41.58
N ILE A 671 -5.90 0.45 42.33
CA ILE A 671 -7.03 0.95 43.13
C ILE A 671 -6.53 1.92 44.22
N SER A 672 -5.43 1.56 44.93
CA SER A 672 -4.81 2.44 45.91
C SER A 672 -4.32 3.75 45.31
N ASP A 673 -3.64 3.70 44.16
CA ASP A 673 -3.12 4.87 43.46
C ASP A 673 -4.26 5.80 43.02
N PHE A 674 -5.37 5.23 42.52
CA PHE A 674 -6.58 5.99 42.18
C PHE A 674 -7.20 6.66 43.41
N GLN A 675 -7.32 5.96 44.55
CA GLN A 675 -7.86 6.51 45.80
C GLN A 675 -7.03 7.67 46.36
N VAL A 676 -5.70 7.55 46.28
CA VAL A 676 -4.77 8.61 46.67
C VAL A 676 -4.96 9.84 45.79
N SER A 677 -4.95 9.66 44.45
CA SER A 677 -5.15 10.75 43.49
C SER A 677 -6.52 11.42 43.63
N LEU A 678 -7.56 10.66 43.96
CA LEU A 678 -8.90 11.16 44.21
C LEU A 678 -8.92 12.03 45.50
N SER A 679 -8.31 11.53 46.58
CA SER A 679 -8.25 12.26 47.85
C SER A 679 -7.47 13.58 47.74
N GLU A 680 -6.37 13.59 46.99
CA GLU A 680 -5.60 14.81 46.72
C GLU A 680 -6.42 15.83 45.94
N TYR A 681 -7.15 15.36 44.89
CA TYR A 681 -8.01 16.23 44.09
C TYR A 681 -9.15 16.82 44.91
N GLU A 682 -9.86 16.02 45.74
CA GLU A 682 -10.97 16.45 46.57
C GLU A 682 -10.52 17.46 47.65
N ALA A 683 -9.42 17.16 48.38
CA ALA A 683 -8.88 18.07 49.40
C ALA A 683 -8.46 19.42 48.80
N PHE A 684 -7.93 19.43 47.59
CA PHE A 684 -7.57 20.68 46.91
C PHE A 684 -8.79 21.44 46.41
N ALA A 685 -9.83 20.73 45.89
CA ALA A 685 -11.09 21.33 45.44
C ALA A 685 -11.84 21.99 46.59
N GLU A 686 -11.95 21.34 47.79
CA GLU A 686 -12.53 21.90 48.98
C GLU A 686 -11.83 23.19 49.46
N LYS A 687 -10.48 23.21 49.38
CA LYS A 687 -9.71 24.40 49.71
C LYS A 687 -10.03 25.60 48.84
N ILE A 688 -10.31 25.37 47.55
CA ILE A 688 -10.68 26.42 46.59
C ILE A 688 -12.09 26.95 46.89
N GLU A 689 -13.06 26.07 47.20
CA GLU A 689 -14.45 26.44 47.48
C GLU A 689 -14.62 27.35 48.67
N GLN A 690 -13.74 27.27 49.64
CA GLN A 690 -13.77 28.11 50.87
C GLN A 690 -13.26 29.55 50.65
N SER A 691 -12.73 29.87 49.46
CA SER A 691 -12.17 31.20 49.17
C SER A 691 -13.24 32.10 48.54
N ILE A 692 -13.66 33.16 49.27
CA ILE A 692 -14.63 34.15 48.86
C ILE A 692 -13.91 35.38 48.30
N SER A 693 -14.14 35.71 47.00
CA SER A 693 -13.60 36.89 46.35
C SER A 693 -14.73 37.77 45.80
N LYS A 694 -14.51 39.10 45.81
CA LYS A 694 -15.43 40.03 45.11
C LYS A 694 -15.06 40.08 43.62
N PHE A 695 -16.03 39.99 42.72
CA PHE A 695 -15.82 40.00 41.28
C PHE A 695 -16.65 41.12 40.61
N THR A 696 -16.15 41.60 39.47
CA THR A 696 -16.88 42.35 38.48
C THR A 696 -16.95 41.60 37.15
N TYR A 697 -18.02 41.82 36.37
CA TYR A 697 -18.13 41.20 35.05
C TYR A 697 -17.74 42.21 33.96
N LYS A 698 -16.88 41.75 32.99
CA LYS A 698 -16.42 42.57 31.88
C LYS A 698 -16.63 41.81 30.58
N SER A 699 -17.25 42.51 29.61
CA SER A 699 -17.42 41.93 28.25
C SER A 699 -16.08 41.92 27.53
N LEU A 700 -15.79 40.84 26.78
CA LEU A 700 -14.68 40.82 25.83
C LEU A 700 -14.87 41.86 24.70
N GLY A 701 -16.07 42.38 24.52
CA GLY A 701 -16.34 43.50 23.61
C GLY A 701 -15.90 44.87 24.12
N ASP A 702 -15.45 44.99 25.40
CA ASP A 702 -14.93 46.23 25.94
C ASP A 702 -13.58 46.61 25.32
N LYS A 703 -13.62 47.58 24.43
CA LYS A 703 -12.45 48.03 23.67
C LYS A 703 -11.37 48.75 24.54
N LYS A 704 -11.67 49.07 25.77
CA LYS A 704 -10.66 49.61 26.70
C LYS A 704 -9.82 48.53 27.31
N LEU A 705 -10.31 47.28 27.39
CA LEU A 705 -9.66 46.17 28.04
C LEU A 705 -9.12 45.16 27.03
N PHE A 706 -9.82 44.92 25.91
CA PHE A 706 -9.53 43.86 24.97
C PHE A 706 -9.61 44.31 23.51
N SER A 707 -8.74 43.75 22.67
CA SER A 707 -8.83 43.89 21.21
C SER A 707 -8.95 42.50 20.59
N LEU A 708 -10.04 42.24 19.88
CA LEU A 708 -10.31 40.95 19.25
C LEU A 708 -10.08 41.01 17.74
N ARG A 709 -9.34 40.07 17.22
CA ARG A 709 -9.07 39.95 15.80
C ARG A 709 -9.09 38.48 15.32
N ILE A 710 -9.33 38.26 14.05
CA ILE A 710 -9.21 36.95 13.37
C ILE A 710 -8.04 37.03 12.40
N GLY A 711 -7.37 35.90 12.22
CA GLY A 711 -6.27 35.81 11.28
C GLY A 711 -6.72 35.87 9.82
N LYS A 712 -5.76 35.95 8.91
CA LYS A 712 -5.99 35.93 7.48
C LYS A 712 -5.72 34.53 6.92
N ARG A 713 -6.48 34.12 5.90
CA ARG A 713 -6.24 32.85 5.20
C ARG A 713 -4.79 32.82 4.71
N LYS A 714 -4.07 31.74 5.06
CA LYS A 714 -2.70 31.47 4.61
C LYS A 714 -2.71 30.30 3.65
N LEU A 715 -2.08 30.49 2.48
CA LEU A 715 -1.81 29.39 1.55
C LEU A 715 -0.72 28.50 2.16
N LYS A 716 -0.82 27.19 1.95
CA LYS A 716 0.12 26.18 2.48
C LYS A 716 1.54 26.28 1.90
N ASN A 717 1.73 27.06 0.85
CA ASN A 717 3.02 27.26 0.18
C ASN A 717 4.02 27.92 1.15
N ASN A 718 5.19 27.32 1.31
CA ASN A 718 6.28 27.77 2.19
C ASN A 718 6.06 27.52 3.71
N VAL A 719 5.09 26.71 4.10
CA VAL A 719 4.92 26.28 5.48
C VAL A 719 5.67 24.96 5.70
N VAL A 720 6.61 24.95 6.64
CA VAL A 720 7.35 23.77 7.05
C VAL A 720 6.80 23.20 8.36
N LYS A 721 6.91 21.90 8.57
CA LYS A 721 6.36 21.23 9.76
C LYS A 721 7.30 21.22 10.97
N HIS A 722 8.58 21.47 10.76
CA HIS A 722 9.58 21.43 11.83
C HIS A 722 10.00 22.83 12.26
N SER A 723 10.14 23.05 13.58
CA SER A 723 10.60 24.32 14.13
C SER A 723 12.10 24.52 13.89
N SER A 724 12.51 25.75 13.55
CA SER A 724 13.88 26.21 13.67
C SER A 724 13.90 27.63 14.25
N THR A 725 15.05 28.08 14.73
CA THR A 725 15.23 29.36 15.45
C THR A 725 14.79 30.59 14.67
N ASP A 726 14.78 30.50 13.33
CA ASP A 726 14.48 31.62 12.43
C ASP A 726 13.05 31.60 11.85
N LEU A 727 12.22 30.64 12.29
CA LEU A 727 10.89 30.46 11.77
C LEU A 727 9.81 30.96 12.73
N VAL A 728 8.77 31.56 12.18
CA VAL A 728 7.60 32.05 12.92
C VAL A 728 6.50 30.99 12.91
N PRO A 729 6.00 30.56 14.11
CA PRO A 729 4.91 29.59 14.20
C PRO A 729 3.59 30.16 13.68
N ILE A 730 2.81 29.29 13.02
CA ILE A 730 1.47 29.59 12.50
C ILE A 730 0.46 28.79 13.30
N PHE A 731 -0.50 29.44 13.91
CA PHE A 731 -1.62 28.80 14.61
C PHE A 731 -2.90 28.83 13.79
N SER A 732 -3.70 27.73 13.89
CA SER A 732 -4.95 27.56 13.18
C SER A 732 -6.05 27.11 14.17
N ALA A 733 -6.94 26.20 13.80
CA ALA A 733 -7.99 25.69 14.70
C ALA A 733 -7.43 25.03 15.98
N ASN A 734 -6.28 24.38 15.90
CA ASN A 734 -5.50 24.01 17.07
C ASN A 734 -4.64 25.20 17.53
N THR A 735 -4.88 25.69 18.73
CA THR A 735 -4.16 26.85 19.29
C THR A 735 -3.02 26.44 20.23
N THR A 736 -2.92 25.17 20.61
CA THR A 736 -1.87 24.67 21.53
C THR A 736 -0.60 24.29 20.78
N GLU A 737 -0.74 23.74 19.57
CA GLU A 737 0.37 23.37 18.71
C GLU A 737 0.33 24.15 17.39
N PRO A 738 1.48 24.62 16.91
CA PRO A 738 1.54 25.29 15.62
C PRO A 738 1.10 24.37 14.49
N PHE A 739 0.28 24.87 13.58
CA PHE A 739 -0.06 24.21 12.30
C PHE A 739 1.19 23.99 11.43
N GLY A 740 2.19 24.86 11.58
CA GLY A 740 3.47 24.83 10.89
C GLY A 740 4.24 26.11 11.16
N TYR A 741 5.34 26.29 10.44
CA TYR A 741 6.26 27.40 10.62
C TYR A 741 6.59 28.05 9.26
N ILE A 742 6.89 29.32 9.25
CA ILE A 742 7.25 30.06 8.04
C ILE A 742 8.42 31.00 8.29
N SER A 743 9.31 31.15 7.28
CA SER A 743 10.34 32.21 7.33
C SER A 743 9.69 33.56 7.14
N ALA A 744 9.70 34.37 8.18
CA ALA A 744 9.15 35.72 8.17
C ALA A 744 10.01 36.61 9.11
N PRO A 745 11.27 36.91 8.77
CA PRO A 745 12.21 37.60 9.67
C PRO A 745 11.71 38.97 10.11
N ASN A 746 11.00 39.70 9.24
CA ASN A 746 10.46 41.04 9.53
C ASN A 746 9.04 41.03 10.11
N TYR A 747 8.49 39.85 10.50
CA TYR A 747 7.19 39.83 11.14
C TYR A 747 7.27 40.47 12.53
N PRO A 748 6.35 41.41 12.87
CA PRO A 748 6.42 42.10 14.15
C PRO A 748 6.14 41.17 15.31
N ALA A 749 6.84 41.39 16.42
CA ALA A 749 6.52 40.74 17.67
C ALA A 749 5.19 41.28 18.23
N SER A 750 4.48 40.45 19.01
CA SER A 750 3.24 40.89 19.63
C SER A 750 3.50 41.97 20.66
N GLU A 751 2.73 43.07 20.59
CA GLU A 751 2.80 44.18 21.53
C GLU A 751 2.09 43.87 22.84
N TYR A 752 1.19 42.89 22.83
CA TYR A 752 0.33 42.52 23.97
C TYR A 752 0.50 41.06 24.35
N ASN A 753 0.17 40.72 25.60
CA ASN A 753 -0.18 39.35 25.93
C ASN A 753 -1.48 39.01 25.26
N THR A 754 -1.54 37.87 24.57
CA THR A 754 -2.65 37.52 23.71
C THR A 754 -3.17 36.12 24.06
N ILE A 755 -4.48 35.92 24.07
CA ILE A 755 -5.06 34.58 24.11
C ILE A 755 -5.59 34.25 22.73
N LEU A 756 -5.11 33.14 22.18
CA LEU A 756 -5.61 32.55 20.95
C LEU A 756 -6.83 31.69 21.23
N TRP A 757 -7.80 31.65 20.30
CA TRP A 757 -8.91 30.69 20.33
C TRP A 757 -9.14 30.04 18.97
N GLY A 758 -9.49 28.74 18.96
CA GLY A 758 -9.91 28.04 17.76
C GLY A 758 -11.34 28.40 17.38
N ILE A 759 -11.56 28.79 16.12
CA ILE A 759 -12.90 29.13 15.60
C ILE A 759 -13.67 27.87 15.27
N ASP A 760 -12.95 26.85 14.80
CA ASP A 760 -13.46 25.53 14.42
C ASP A 760 -12.76 24.44 15.25
N GLY A 761 -13.33 23.25 15.34
CA GLY A 761 -12.75 22.11 16.06
C GLY A 761 -13.03 22.14 17.57
N ASN A 762 -12.00 21.93 18.40
CA ASN A 762 -12.14 21.75 19.86
C ASN A 762 -12.31 23.07 20.64
N PHE A 763 -12.29 24.22 20.00
CA PHE A 763 -12.42 25.56 20.59
C PHE A 763 -11.52 25.81 21.79
N ASN A 764 -10.25 25.41 21.68
CA ASN A 764 -9.25 25.54 22.72
C ASN A 764 -8.69 26.98 22.78
N PHE A 765 -8.27 27.38 23.98
CA PHE A 765 -7.56 28.62 24.22
C PHE A 765 -6.09 28.36 24.54
N SER A 766 -5.20 29.28 24.09
CA SER A 766 -3.78 29.25 24.46
C SER A 766 -3.21 30.65 24.61
N ILE A 767 -2.12 30.76 25.38
CA ILE A 767 -1.49 32.07 25.68
C ILE A 767 -0.28 32.28 24.75
N GLN A 768 -0.23 33.44 24.13
CA GLN A 768 0.95 33.98 23.47
C GLN A 768 1.45 35.21 24.26
N ARG A 769 2.69 35.16 24.69
CA ARG A 769 3.29 36.23 25.53
C ARG A 769 3.68 37.42 24.65
N LYS A 770 3.60 38.65 25.20
CA LYS A 770 4.18 39.86 24.65
C LYS A 770 5.63 39.64 24.22
N GLY A 771 6.04 40.17 23.10
CA GLY A 771 7.38 39.98 22.52
C GLY A 771 7.55 38.73 21.66
N ARG A 772 6.62 37.79 21.61
CA ARG A 772 6.69 36.62 20.72
C ARG A 772 6.17 36.94 19.32
N LYS A 773 6.83 36.35 18.32
CA LYS A 773 6.35 36.36 16.92
C LYS A 773 5.46 35.15 16.68
N TYR A 774 4.25 35.34 16.16
CA TYR A 774 3.35 34.28 15.73
C TYR A 774 2.37 34.78 14.67
N ILE A 775 1.85 33.89 13.87
CA ILE A 775 0.85 34.19 12.84
C ILE A 775 -0.40 33.36 13.12
N ILE A 776 -1.57 33.91 12.87
CA ILE A 776 -2.84 33.20 12.99
C ILE A 776 -3.55 33.13 11.64
N THR A 777 -4.25 31.98 11.38
CA THR A 777 -5.05 31.78 10.18
C THR A 777 -6.50 32.24 10.40
N ASP A 778 -7.32 32.22 9.36
CA ASP A 778 -8.77 32.48 9.39
C ASP A 778 -9.58 31.49 10.28
N HIS A 779 -8.96 30.38 10.72
CA HIS A 779 -9.54 29.42 11.68
C HIS A 779 -9.08 29.69 13.14
N CYS A 780 -8.36 30.78 13.38
CA CYS A 780 -7.85 31.16 14.69
C CYS A 780 -8.13 32.62 14.96
N GLY A 781 -8.63 32.93 16.13
CA GLY A 781 -8.78 34.28 16.62
C GLY A 781 -7.78 34.62 17.73
N ALA A 782 -7.64 35.91 18.05
CA ALA A 782 -6.74 36.43 19.06
C ALA A 782 -7.44 37.53 19.88
N ILE A 783 -7.30 37.43 21.20
CA ILE A 783 -7.74 38.42 22.21
C ILE A 783 -6.48 39.07 22.75
N ASP A 784 -6.16 40.26 22.32
CA ASP A 784 -5.06 41.05 22.85
C ASP A 784 -5.52 41.74 24.12
N ILE A 785 -4.76 41.62 25.21
CA ILE A 785 -5.07 42.23 26.53
C ILE A 785 -4.40 43.61 26.56
N LEU A 786 -5.20 44.65 26.56
CA LEU A 786 -4.74 46.03 26.40
C LEU A 786 -4.25 46.69 27.70
N VAL A 787 -4.55 46.07 28.87
CA VAL A 787 -4.24 46.57 30.22
C VAL A 787 -3.34 45.61 30.94
N GLU A 788 -2.50 46.13 31.85
CA GLU A 788 -1.54 45.35 32.60
C GLU A 788 -2.12 44.69 33.87
N ASP A 789 -3.24 45.15 34.33
CA ASP A 789 -3.93 44.69 35.55
C ASP A 789 -4.89 43.49 35.29
N ILE A 790 -4.90 42.94 34.09
CA ILE A 790 -5.53 41.65 33.76
C ILE A 790 -4.45 40.63 33.37
N LEU A 791 -4.29 39.62 34.22
CA LEU A 791 -3.29 38.56 33.99
C LEU A 791 -3.74 37.54 32.92
N PRO A 792 -2.89 37.23 31.94
CA PRO A 792 -3.22 36.25 30.86
C PRO A 792 -3.60 34.87 31.39
N GLY A 793 -2.93 34.39 32.45
CA GLY A 793 -3.22 33.11 33.11
C GLY A 793 -4.60 33.07 33.75
N TYR A 794 -5.00 34.17 34.35
CA TYR A 794 -6.33 34.33 34.94
C TYR A 794 -7.41 34.40 33.84
N LEU A 795 -7.16 35.21 32.80
CA LEU A 795 -8.11 35.35 31.69
C LEU A 795 -8.32 34.01 30.96
N LEU A 796 -7.26 33.21 30.81
CA LEU A 796 -7.37 31.86 30.26
C LEU A 796 -8.35 31.00 31.06
N TYR A 797 -8.24 31.02 32.39
CA TYR A 797 -9.16 30.35 33.32
C TYR A 797 -10.61 30.84 33.15
N ALA A 798 -10.82 32.14 33.19
CA ALA A 798 -12.14 32.72 33.06
C ALA A 798 -12.82 32.42 31.72
N LEU A 799 -12.03 32.32 30.63
CA LEU A 799 -12.51 31.91 29.32
C LEU A 799 -12.86 30.43 29.25
N GLN A 800 -12.13 29.57 29.95
CA GLN A 800 -12.46 28.14 30.02
C GLN A 800 -13.76 27.89 30.78
N GLU A 801 -14.03 28.67 31.83
CA GLU A 801 -15.30 28.63 32.53
C GLU A 801 -16.46 29.09 31.64
N GLU A 802 -16.32 30.23 30.96
CA GLU A 802 -17.33 30.75 30.05
C GLU A 802 -17.58 29.84 28.86
N LYS A 803 -16.55 29.12 28.38
CA LYS A 803 -16.70 28.07 27.35
C LYS A 803 -17.65 26.96 27.80
N ARG A 804 -17.62 26.55 29.07
CA ARG A 804 -18.51 25.49 29.60
C ARG A 804 -19.98 25.91 29.57
N ASN A 805 -20.25 27.22 29.69
CA ASN A 805 -21.58 27.75 29.60
C ASN A 805 -22.11 27.90 28.16
N ASN A 806 -21.21 27.80 27.17
CA ASN A 806 -21.54 28.00 25.76
C ASN A 806 -21.12 26.74 24.97
N ASN A 807 -22.05 25.89 24.61
CA ASN A 807 -21.81 24.67 23.84
C ASN A 807 -21.52 24.98 22.38
N PHE A 808 -20.26 25.33 22.03
CA PHE A 808 -19.85 25.50 20.66
C PHE A 808 -19.70 24.14 19.96
N ASP A 809 -20.23 24.09 18.75
CA ASP A 809 -20.12 22.95 17.85
C ASP A 809 -19.89 23.41 16.39
N ARG A 810 -19.98 22.48 15.42
CA ARG A 810 -19.81 22.82 14.00
C ARG A 810 -20.91 23.72 13.44
N SER A 811 -22.11 23.72 14.05
CA SER A 811 -23.24 24.54 13.67
C SER A 811 -23.23 25.90 14.38
N PHE A 812 -22.75 25.94 15.61
CA PHE A 812 -22.60 27.14 16.43
C PHE A 812 -21.12 27.42 16.75
N ARG A 813 -20.43 28.08 15.84
CA ARG A 813 -18.98 28.30 15.90
C ARG A 813 -18.56 29.38 16.89
N ALA A 814 -17.35 29.27 17.44
CA ALA A 814 -16.70 30.32 18.24
C ALA A 814 -16.26 31.53 17.36
N SER A 815 -17.21 32.12 16.63
CA SER A 815 -16.96 33.27 15.76
C SER A 815 -16.57 34.51 16.57
N LEU A 816 -15.96 35.50 15.92
CA LEU A 816 -15.63 36.80 16.55
C LEU A 816 -16.83 37.44 17.22
N THR A 817 -18.02 37.34 16.59
CA THR A 817 -19.28 37.91 17.11
C THR A 817 -19.71 37.18 18.40
N ASN A 818 -19.56 35.87 18.46
CA ASN A 818 -19.97 35.08 19.61
C ASN A 818 -18.97 35.25 20.77
N ILE A 819 -17.68 35.18 20.51
CA ILE A 819 -16.63 35.38 21.53
C ILE A 819 -16.69 36.79 22.12
N ARG A 820 -17.01 37.81 21.32
CA ARG A 820 -17.16 39.22 21.81
C ARG A 820 -18.23 39.37 22.87
N LYS A 821 -19.21 38.48 22.94
CA LYS A 821 -20.31 38.51 23.93
C LYS A 821 -19.94 37.88 25.28
N PHE A 822 -18.82 37.17 25.35
CA PHE A 822 -18.39 36.55 26.60
C PHE A 822 -18.25 37.59 27.72
N GLN A 823 -18.74 37.22 28.90
CA GLN A 823 -18.67 38.01 30.11
C GLN A 823 -17.66 37.32 31.07
N VAL A 824 -16.48 37.86 31.14
CA VAL A 824 -15.45 37.32 32.04
C VAL A 824 -15.58 38.02 33.43
N ARG A 825 -15.62 37.24 34.48
CA ARG A 825 -15.55 37.74 35.85
C ARG A 825 -14.11 38.08 36.23
N ILE A 826 -13.85 39.21 36.81
CA ILE A 826 -12.51 39.68 37.24
C ILE A 826 -12.54 40.06 38.70
N PRO A 827 -11.61 39.55 39.54
CA PRO A 827 -11.53 39.93 40.94
C PRO A 827 -11.23 41.42 41.12
N ILE A 828 -11.87 42.03 42.13
CA ILE A 828 -11.69 43.45 42.42
C ILE A 828 -11.34 43.68 43.91
N ASN A 829 -10.60 44.75 44.15
CA ASN A 829 -10.33 45.29 45.46
C ASN A 829 -11.56 46.09 45.95
N ASP A 830 -11.51 46.47 47.21
CA ASP A 830 -12.61 47.27 47.84
C ASP A 830 -12.81 48.68 47.22
N ASP A 831 -11.78 49.21 46.56
CA ASP A 831 -11.81 50.46 45.81
C ASP A 831 -12.34 50.30 44.34
N GLY A 832 -12.67 49.07 43.93
CA GLY A 832 -13.17 48.74 42.60
C GLY A 832 -12.07 48.53 41.55
N SER A 833 -10.80 48.66 41.85
CA SER A 833 -9.68 48.32 40.96
C SER A 833 -9.54 46.82 40.80
N PHE A 834 -8.87 46.33 39.72
CA PHE A 834 -8.65 44.90 39.49
C PHE A 834 -7.64 44.36 40.45
N ASN A 835 -7.95 43.25 41.14
CA ASN A 835 -7.08 42.62 42.13
C ASN A 835 -6.13 41.59 41.47
N ILE A 836 -4.91 42.03 41.14
CA ILE A 836 -3.89 41.23 40.46
C ILE A 836 -3.44 40.04 41.34
N VAL A 837 -3.33 40.26 42.68
CA VAL A 837 -2.89 39.21 43.61
C VAL A 837 -3.88 38.05 43.61
N GLU A 838 -5.14 38.37 43.64
CA GLU A 838 -6.23 37.38 43.61
C GLU A 838 -6.33 36.68 42.28
N GLN A 839 -6.13 37.41 41.17
CA GLN A 839 -6.03 36.80 39.83
C GLN A 839 -4.87 35.78 39.76
N GLN A 840 -3.72 36.10 40.30
CA GLN A 840 -2.57 35.21 40.32
C GLN A 840 -2.84 33.96 41.16
N ARG A 841 -3.48 34.14 42.33
CA ARG A 841 -3.87 33.01 43.20
C ARG A 841 -4.82 32.07 42.42
N ILE A 842 -5.92 32.59 41.86
CA ILE A 842 -6.90 31.80 41.13
C ILE A 842 -6.26 31.10 39.91
N ALA A 843 -5.37 31.77 39.18
CA ALA A 843 -4.68 31.17 38.06
C ALA A 843 -3.77 30.01 38.46
N ASN A 844 -3.10 30.11 39.59
CA ASN A 844 -2.25 29.05 40.15
C ASN A 844 -3.10 27.86 40.63
N ASP A 845 -4.21 28.16 41.36
CA ASP A 845 -5.14 27.15 41.86
C ASP A 845 -5.78 26.37 40.70
N TYR A 846 -6.16 27.05 39.62
CA TYR A 846 -6.68 26.42 38.41
C TYR A 846 -5.63 25.50 37.74
N LYS A 847 -4.39 25.95 37.66
CA LYS A 847 -3.28 25.15 37.10
C LYS A 847 -3.04 23.89 37.90
N GLU A 848 -3.06 24.00 39.24
CA GLU A 848 -2.86 22.86 40.12
C GLU A 848 -4.04 21.88 40.10
N LEU A 849 -5.27 22.40 40.07
CA LEU A 849 -6.46 21.57 39.91
C LEU A 849 -6.44 20.78 38.61
N HIS A 850 -5.99 21.40 37.52
CA HIS A 850 -5.83 20.69 36.23
C HIS A 850 -4.74 19.62 36.25
N ARG A 851 -3.63 19.87 36.98
CA ARG A 851 -2.57 18.88 37.15
C ARG A 851 -3.07 17.67 37.96
N LEU A 852 -3.75 17.91 39.06
CA LEU A 852 -4.33 16.85 39.90
C LEU A 852 -5.41 16.07 39.15
N LYS A 853 -6.24 16.75 38.36
CA LYS A 853 -7.20 16.08 37.52
C LYS A 853 -6.55 15.17 36.46
N GLY A 854 -5.44 15.60 35.85
CA GLY A 854 -4.67 14.77 34.90
C GLY A 854 -4.16 13.48 35.57
N HIS A 855 -3.59 13.59 36.78
CA HIS A 855 -3.14 12.40 37.51
C HIS A 855 -4.29 11.46 37.88
N LEU A 856 -5.44 12.03 38.28
CA LEU A 856 -6.63 11.25 38.58
C LEU A 856 -7.17 10.50 37.35
N ASP A 857 -7.22 11.18 36.20
CA ASP A 857 -7.69 10.59 34.94
C ASP A 857 -6.74 9.46 34.51
N GLU A 858 -5.40 9.65 34.62
CA GLU A 858 -4.40 8.61 34.31
C GLU A 858 -4.50 7.41 35.27
N ALA A 859 -4.65 7.65 36.56
CA ALA A 859 -4.80 6.58 37.55
C ALA A 859 -6.10 5.79 37.34
N LYS A 860 -7.18 6.49 36.96
CA LYS A 860 -8.47 5.86 36.61
C LYS A 860 -8.37 4.98 35.37
N GLU A 861 -7.75 5.49 34.30
CA GLU A 861 -7.60 4.75 33.04
C GLU A 861 -6.81 3.46 33.27
N LYS A 862 -5.70 3.54 34.01
CA LYS A 862 -4.90 2.38 34.41
C LYS A 862 -5.69 1.36 35.24
N MET A 863 -6.47 1.84 36.23
CA MET A 863 -7.32 0.97 37.03
C MET A 863 -8.41 0.28 36.21
N ASP A 864 -9.07 1.02 35.31
CA ASP A 864 -10.15 0.52 34.46
C ASP A 864 -9.60 -0.55 33.48
N GLU A 865 -8.40 -0.34 32.91
CA GLU A 865 -7.71 -1.30 32.04
C GLU A 865 -7.41 -2.61 32.78
N LEU A 866 -6.80 -2.52 33.97
CA LEU A 866 -6.47 -3.69 34.78
C LEU A 866 -7.73 -4.44 35.26
N LEU A 867 -8.80 -3.71 35.60
CA LEU A 867 -10.08 -4.31 36.01
C LEU A 867 -10.72 -5.09 34.87
N LEU A 868 -10.64 -4.56 33.65
CA LEU A 868 -11.17 -5.22 32.44
C LEU A 868 -10.44 -6.55 32.15
N HIS A 869 -9.13 -6.59 32.40
CA HIS A 869 -8.30 -7.80 32.25
C HIS A 869 -8.53 -8.79 33.39
N TYR A 870 -8.70 -8.31 34.64
CA TYR A 870 -8.96 -9.16 35.80
C TYR A 870 -10.34 -9.86 35.77
N THR A 871 -11.36 -9.24 35.21
CA THR A 871 -12.73 -9.80 35.11
C THR A 871 -12.89 -10.81 33.96
N ARG A 872 -11.89 -10.97 33.07
CA ARG A 872 -11.89 -11.97 32.00
C ARG A 872 -11.32 -13.34 32.39
N LEU A 873 -10.86 -13.50 33.64
CA LEU A 873 -10.51 -14.77 34.26
C LEU A 873 -11.73 -15.39 34.95
#